data_818163b8bb34d33d588a04357a1c6917
#
_entry.id   818163b8bb34d33d588a04357a1c6917
#
_cell.length_a   1.000
_cell.length_b   1.000
_cell.length_c   1.000
_cell.angle_alpha   90.00
_cell.angle_beta   90.00
_cell.angle_gamma   90.00
#
_symmetry.space_group_name_H-M   'P 1'
#
loop_
_entity.id
_entity.type
_entity.pdbx_description
1 polymer ?
#
loop_
_entity_poly.entity_id
_entity_poly.type
_entity_poly.pdbx_seq_one_letter_code
_entity_poly.pdbx_strand_id
1 'polypeptide(L)'
;MKKIIFRISFILIAIILSFLVFISTIGIKTDKLNTQIINQIKVFDENLNLELKKVNIIFDPIKLKINLKTVGTNLIYKEKKIQLANIQSTISIKSFLNDQFSLTNLRISTKSIEIKNLLSFSRLFKNDAKIYLIEKQIKKGDILGNIYVEFDNKGRIKDNFKIDGFVKNGKISSLRKYQLDKINFRFNFVKNNIEFNEISVYFNDNNIVSPELIVKKKKDIFIIKGKVNSKKISLEEKQISDYINLDNTDLAISQIDFKIYNDFSFEIDQKYKITNFVSNFIIDLDNLILKNQYDYTNFFPKLKDDIKLKKHKILVSYKKDLLDIKGSGVVHFQENDDKIEYLIKKKNKEINFDIKLNILKNQFNLDLLNFKKKKDTNLEINLSGKKIFDKITIFEKVLLKEKSNIFQIEKLIFTNDNKISELNKLELNYIDSENIKNQISISKKNKDYHLNGNSFNANKLIDNFLKTESNRNKSIFKDSFKLKMNIKRTYLDKLNIIKNLEGYLVFKNNEIVDANIGSQFSKEKKIRFTIKKNNNEKITTFFSDLAKPFVKRYKFIKGFEGGSIDFNSVKKNNKTNSILKIYDFKLKELPTLTKVLTLASLQGIADVLSGEGIRFNEFEMNFSNENNLMKINEIYSIGPAISVLMNGYVEDKKLISLRGTLVPATTLNKTIGSIPFIGEILVGKKV
;
A
#
# COMPACT_ATOMS: atom_id res chain seq x y z
N MET A 1 48.57 57.13 -75.43
CA MET A 1 48.15 57.51 -74.05
C MET A 1 46.88 56.78 -73.57
N LYS A 2 45.75 56.70 -74.25
CA LYS A 2 44.49 56.05 -73.78
C LYS A 2 44.67 54.59 -73.38
N LYS A 3 45.40 53.71 -74.08
CA LYS A 3 45.68 52.30 -73.74
C LYS A 3 46.53 52.12 -72.49
N ILE A 4 47.44 53.00 -72.16
CA ILE A 4 48.26 53.00 -70.98
C ILE A 4 47.48 53.40 -69.76
N ILE A 5 46.68 54.45 -69.88
CA ILE A 5 45.75 54.92 -68.82
C ILE A 5 44.74 53.81 -68.49
N PHE A 6 44.20 53.12 -69.49
CA PHE A 6 43.26 52.02 -69.27
C PHE A 6 43.92 50.83 -68.55
N ARG A 7 45.18 50.49 -68.92
CA ARG A 7 45.93 49.40 -68.19
C ARG A 7 46.26 49.83 -66.77
N ILE A 8 46.68 51.04 -66.53
CA ILE A 8 46.93 51.55 -65.18
C ILE A 8 45.66 51.55 -64.33
N SER A 9 44.55 52.01 -64.91
CA SER A 9 43.25 52.02 -64.24
C SER A 9 42.76 50.59 -63.91
N PHE A 10 42.94 49.64 -64.85
CA PHE A 10 42.60 48.23 -64.62
C PHE A 10 43.47 47.57 -63.52
N ILE A 11 44.79 47.82 -63.49
CA ILE A 11 45.68 47.37 -62.42
C ILE A 11 45.27 48.03 -61.09
N LEU A 12 44.96 49.31 -61.07
CA LEU A 12 44.52 49.98 -59.83
C LEU A 12 43.23 49.37 -59.28
N ILE A 13 42.23 49.09 -60.17
CA ILE A 13 40.97 48.44 -59.79
C ILE A 13 41.23 47.06 -59.29
N ALA A 14 42.14 46.26 -59.92
CA ALA A 14 42.51 44.93 -59.48
C ALA A 14 43.16 44.92 -58.06
N ILE A 15 44.02 45.95 -57.82
CA ILE A 15 44.66 46.13 -56.50
C ILE A 15 43.60 46.50 -55.46
N ILE A 16 42.68 47.40 -55.77
CA ILE A 16 41.58 47.76 -54.85
C ILE A 16 40.69 46.62 -54.58
N LEU A 17 40.29 45.81 -55.56
CA LEU A 17 39.51 44.60 -55.41
C LEU A 17 40.24 43.58 -54.58
N SER A 18 41.52 43.32 -54.83
CA SER A 18 42.35 42.43 -54.05
C SER A 18 42.47 42.89 -52.60
N PHE A 19 42.63 44.19 -52.37
CA PHE A 19 42.65 44.79 -51.03
C PHE A 19 41.29 44.67 -50.31
N LEU A 20 40.18 44.92 -51.04
CA LEU A 20 38.84 44.71 -50.51
C LEU A 20 38.58 43.25 -50.14
N VAL A 21 38.98 42.32 -50.99
CA VAL A 21 38.92 40.87 -50.69
C VAL A 21 39.75 40.52 -49.46
N PHE A 22 40.96 41.04 -49.36
CA PHE A 22 41.82 40.84 -48.21
C PHE A 22 41.21 41.33 -46.93
N ILE A 23 40.69 42.57 -46.88
CA ILE A 23 40.03 43.15 -45.67
C ILE A 23 38.74 42.41 -45.36
N SER A 24 38.04 41.89 -46.37
CA SER A 24 36.76 41.18 -46.19
C SER A 24 36.94 39.76 -45.72
N THR A 25 38.06 39.09 -45.98
CA THR A 25 38.29 37.67 -45.64
C THR A 25 39.26 37.49 -44.47
N ILE A 26 40.41 38.19 -44.50
CA ILE A 26 41.46 38.09 -43.50
C ILE A 26 41.35 39.14 -42.42
N GLY A 27 40.98 40.36 -42.82
CA GLY A 27 40.88 41.53 -41.95
C GLY A 27 42.22 42.11 -41.51
N ILE A 28 42.14 43.19 -40.73
CA ILE A 28 43.33 43.90 -40.20
C ILE A 28 43.33 43.78 -38.68
N LYS A 29 44.46 43.26 -38.12
CA LYS A 29 44.68 43.23 -36.68
C LYS A 29 45.50 44.44 -36.25
N THR A 30 44.89 45.29 -35.36
CA THR A 30 45.52 46.53 -34.90
C THR A 30 45.28 46.75 -33.42
N ASP A 31 46.16 47.47 -32.75
CA ASP A 31 46.05 47.97 -31.37
C ASP A 31 45.63 49.45 -31.32
N LYS A 32 45.69 50.14 -32.47
CA LYS A 32 45.41 51.60 -32.58
C LYS A 32 43.99 52.02 -32.14
N LEU A 33 43.02 51.10 -32.16
CA LEU A 33 41.67 51.33 -31.71
C LEU A 33 41.42 51.01 -30.22
N ASN A 34 42.39 50.45 -29.54
CA ASN A 34 42.22 50.01 -28.17
C ASN A 34 41.81 51.15 -27.24
N THR A 35 42.49 52.29 -27.28
CA THR A 35 42.21 53.48 -26.46
C THR A 35 40.82 54.03 -26.71
N GLN A 36 40.40 54.07 -27.99
CA GLN A 36 39.06 54.57 -28.37
C GLN A 36 37.96 53.64 -27.82
N ILE A 37 38.14 52.34 -27.94
CA ILE A 37 37.15 51.33 -27.41
C ILE A 37 37.08 51.44 -25.89
N ILE A 38 38.20 51.52 -25.20
CA ILE A 38 38.28 51.64 -23.73
C ILE A 38 37.54 52.94 -23.28
N ASN A 39 37.83 54.06 -23.94
CA ASN A 39 37.19 55.33 -23.59
C ASN A 39 35.67 55.28 -23.80
N GLN A 40 35.20 54.66 -24.89
CA GLN A 40 33.75 54.50 -25.13
C GLN A 40 33.08 53.63 -24.03
N ILE A 41 33.74 52.64 -23.53
CA ILE A 41 33.22 51.78 -22.42
C ILE A 41 33.17 52.58 -21.12
N LYS A 42 34.14 53.41 -20.82
CA LYS A 42 34.15 54.28 -19.63
C LYS A 42 33.04 55.33 -19.64
N VAL A 43 32.52 55.71 -20.81
CA VAL A 43 31.34 56.57 -20.92
C VAL A 43 30.09 55.91 -20.35
N PHE A 44 29.95 54.59 -20.40
CA PHE A 44 28.82 53.89 -19.80
C PHE A 44 28.91 53.78 -18.27
N ASP A 45 30.12 53.57 -17.74
CA ASP A 45 30.40 53.55 -16.28
C ASP A 45 31.91 53.81 -16.06
N GLU A 46 32.24 54.84 -15.29
CA GLU A 46 33.61 55.28 -15.02
C GLU A 46 34.48 54.19 -14.36
N ASN A 47 33.83 53.28 -13.58
CA ASN A 47 34.50 52.18 -12.91
C ASN A 47 34.73 50.98 -13.84
N LEU A 48 34.16 50.98 -15.04
CA LEU A 48 34.28 49.89 -16.02
C LEU A 48 35.50 50.14 -16.91
N ASN A 49 36.45 49.18 -16.89
CA ASN A 49 37.64 49.22 -17.69
C ASN A 49 37.77 47.96 -18.51
N LEU A 50 38.47 48.07 -19.68
CA LEU A 50 38.70 46.95 -20.58
C LEU A 50 40.18 46.87 -20.90
N GLU A 51 40.80 45.76 -20.62
CA GLU A 51 42.15 45.41 -21.12
C GLU A 51 42.03 44.71 -22.47
N LEU A 52 42.68 45.22 -23.49
CA LEU A 52 42.68 44.70 -24.87
C LEU A 52 44.12 44.52 -25.37
N LYS A 53 44.39 43.39 -26.05
CA LYS A 53 45.65 43.20 -26.75
C LYS A 53 45.55 43.76 -28.16
N LYS A 54 44.63 43.28 -28.96
CA LYS A 54 44.42 43.69 -30.37
C LYS A 54 42.96 43.60 -30.75
N VAL A 55 42.59 44.31 -31.80
CA VAL A 55 41.25 44.25 -32.43
C VAL A 55 41.44 43.79 -33.88
N ASN A 56 40.65 42.80 -34.29
CA ASN A 56 40.56 42.37 -35.69
C ASN A 56 39.36 43.09 -36.33
N ILE A 57 39.61 43.74 -37.45
CA ILE A 57 38.67 44.55 -38.23
C ILE A 57 38.40 43.82 -39.55
N ILE A 58 37.16 43.46 -39.81
CA ILE A 58 36.71 42.85 -41.08
C ILE A 58 35.68 43.72 -41.69
N PHE A 59 35.89 44.10 -42.93
CA PHE A 59 34.93 44.92 -43.67
C PHE A 59 34.03 44.05 -44.55
N ASP A 60 32.73 44.28 -44.51
CA ASP A 60 31.74 43.65 -45.38
C ASP A 60 31.28 44.73 -46.40
N PRO A 61 31.84 44.70 -47.63
CA PRO A 61 31.56 45.72 -48.63
C PRO A 61 30.11 45.63 -49.18
N ILE A 62 29.51 44.45 -49.17
CA ILE A 62 28.13 44.24 -49.67
C ILE A 62 27.12 44.86 -48.74
N LYS A 63 27.29 44.66 -47.43
CA LYS A 63 26.39 45.18 -46.41
C LYS A 63 26.80 46.55 -45.87
N LEU A 64 27.92 47.09 -46.31
CA LEU A 64 28.51 48.33 -45.78
C LEU A 64 28.62 48.32 -44.24
N LYS A 65 29.24 47.25 -43.73
CA LYS A 65 29.42 47.02 -42.30
C LYS A 65 30.88 46.74 -41.95
N ILE A 66 31.26 47.17 -40.75
CA ILE A 66 32.56 46.85 -40.16
C ILE A 66 32.30 45.91 -38.96
N ASN A 67 32.89 44.74 -39.03
CA ASN A 67 32.88 43.77 -37.94
C ASN A 67 34.18 43.87 -37.14
N LEU A 68 34.06 44.16 -35.84
CA LEU A 68 35.14 44.27 -34.89
C LEU A 68 35.17 43.02 -33.99
N LYS A 69 36.34 42.44 -33.76
CA LYS A 69 36.52 41.34 -32.84
C LYS A 69 37.77 41.55 -31.97
N THR A 70 37.58 41.65 -30.66
CA THR A 70 38.68 41.86 -29.73
C THR A 70 39.47 40.57 -29.46
N VAL A 71 40.74 40.69 -29.12
CA VAL A 71 41.63 39.55 -28.76
C VAL A 71 42.30 39.86 -27.45
N GLY A 72 42.33 38.85 -26.53
CA GLY A 72 42.97 38.96 -25.22
C GLY A 72 42.30 39.98 -24.32
N THR A 73 40.98 39.86 -24.22
CA THR A 73 40.08 40.85 -23.55
C THR A 73 39.86 40.46 -22.09
N ASN A 74 40.01 41.42 -21.19
CA ASN A 74 39.58 41.31 -19.81
C ASN A 74 38.67 42.49 -19.45
N LEU A 75 37.54 42.20 -18.85
CA LEU A 75 36.63 43.21 -18.31
C LEU A 75 36.95 43.41 -16.83
N ILE A 76 37.19 44.64 -16.44
CA ILE A 76 37.53 44.99 -15.06
C ILE A 76 36.48 45.98 -14.56
N TYR A 77 35.97 45.73 -13.38
CA TYR A 77 35.07 46.59 -12.65
C TYR A 77 35.51 46.68 -11.18
N LYS A 78 35.89 47.87 -10.70
CA LYS A 78 36.37 48.06 -9.31
C LYS A 78 37.34 46.95 -8.92
N GLU A 79 38.45 46.74 -9.35
CA GLU A 79 39.50 45.75 -9.02
C GLU A 79 39.17 44.29 -9.40
N LYS A 80 37.88 43.95 -9.68
CA LYS A 80 37.55 42.57 -10.09
C LYS A 80 37.65 42.43 -11.63
N LYS A 81 38.25 41.29 -12.03
CA LYS A 81 38.58 41.03 -13.45
C LYS A 81 37.87 39.76 -13.92
N ILE A 82 37.23 39.84 -15.08
CA ILE A 82 36.65 38.72 -15.80
C ILE A 82 37.36 38.56 -17.13
N GLN A 83 37.81 37.36 -17.44
CA GLN A 83 38.42 37.03 -18.72
C GLN A 83 37.34 36.76 -19.75
N LEU A 84 37.38 37.52 -20.85
CA LEU A 84 36.51 37.32 -22.01
C LEU A 84 37.28 36.53 -23.10
N ALA A 85 36.54 35.73 -23.85
CA ALA A 85 37.06 35.10 -25.05
C ALA A 85 37.20 36.14 -26.14
N ASN A 86 36.16 36.95 -26.36
CA ASN A 86 36.17 38.09 -27.26
C ASN A 86 34.93 38.98 -27.04
N ILE A 87 35.05 40.18 -27.54
CA ILE A 87 33.88 41.06 -27.79
C ILE A 87 33.83 41.22 -29.30
N GLN A 88 32.65 41.01 -29.88
CA GLN A 88 32.35 41.22 -31.28
C GLN A 88 31.31 42.32 -31.40
N SER A 89 31.50 43.22 -32.34
CA SER A 89 30.53 44.24 -32.62
C SER A 89 30.47 44.52 -34.14
N THR A 90 29.33 44.99 -34.60
CA THR A 90 29.11 45.35 -36.00
C THR A 90 28.67 46.82 -36.08
N ILE A 91 29.43 47.58 -36.86
CA ILE A 91 29.21 48.99 -37.11
C ILE A 91 28.59 49.13 -38.50
N SER A 92 27.48 49.87 -38.65
CA SER A 92 26.87 50.20 -39.93
C SER A 92 27.48 51.47 -40.45
N ILE A 93 28.18 51.42 -41.56
CA ILE A 93 28.73 52.63 -42.23
C ILE A 93 27.65 53.55 -42.71
N LYS A 94 26.52 52.98 -43.21
CA LYS A 94 25.37 53.76 -43.66
C LYS A 94 24.74 54.58 -42.51
N SER A 95 24.61 54.02 -41.32
CA SER A 95 24.11 54.72 -40.14
C SER A 95 25.09 55.78 -39.66
N PHE A 96 26.39 55.51 -39.73
CA PHE A 96 27.47 56.48 -39.40
C PHE A 96 27.43 57.67 -40.31
N LEU A 97 27.28 57.48 -41.64
CA LEU A 97 27.19 58.55 -42.62
C LEU A 97 25.90 59.41 -42.49
N ASN A 98 24.87 58.89 -41.86
CA ASN A 98 23.59 59.60 -41.64
C ASN A 98 23.47 60.13 -40.20
N ASP A 99 24.54 60.30 -39.47
CA ASP A 99 24.61 60.76 -38.07
C ASP A 99 23.69 59.95 -37.10
N GLN A 100 23.42 58.64 -37.40
CA GLN A 100 22.66 57.75 -36.57
C GLN A 100 23.58 56.90 -35.74
N PHE A 101 23.03 56.31 -34.65
CA PHE A 101 23.77 55.34 -33.86
C PHE A 101 24.23 54.17 -34.72
N SER A 102 25.54 54.02 -34.87
CA SER A 102 26.15 53.13 -35.86
C SER A 102 26.45 51.72 -35.39
N LEU A 103 26.50 51.48 -34.08
CA LEU A 103 26.65 50.12 -33.51
C LEU A 103 25.34 49.35 -33.68
N THR A 104 25.32 48.28 -34.49
CA THR A 104 24.11 47.51 -34.78
C THR A 104 23.94 46.31 -33.83
N ASN A 105 25.02 45.68 -33.44
CA ASN A 105 24.98 44.58 -32.48
C ASN A 105 26.27 44.49 -31.67
N LEU A 106 26.17 43.82 -30.50
CA LEU A 106 27.26 43.52 -29.62
C LEU A 106 27.14 42.07 -29.14
N ARG A 107 28.19 41.29 -29.30
CA ARG A 107 28.31 39.96 -28.75
C ARG A 107 29.51 39.92 -27.82
N ILE A 108 29.27 39.50 -26.56
CA ILE A 108 30.29 39.30 -25.54
C ILE A 108 30.36 37.82 -25.25
N SER A 109 31.55 37.18 -25.43
CA SER A 109 31.77 35.78 -25.12
C SER A 109 32.77 35.67 -23.97
N THR A 110 32.40 34.93 -22.94
CA THR A 110 33.29 34.69 -21.79
C THR A 110 34.23 33.53 -22.07
N LYS A 111 35.36 33.47 -21.42
CA LYS A 111 36.07 32.20 -21.20
C LYS A 111 35.35 31.40 -20.09
N SER A 112 35.82 30.23 -19.76
CA SER A 112 35.31 29.52 -18.56
C SER A 112 35.60 30.34 -17.33
N ILE A 113 34.58 30.69 -16.57
CA ILE A 113 34.66 31.54 -15.37
C ILE A 113 34.06 30.73 -14.21
N GLU A 114 34.67 30.75 -13.05
CA GLU A 114 34.05 30.23 -11.85
C GLU A 114 32.76 31.00 -11.51
N ILE A 115 31.64 30.29 -11.31
CA ILE A 115 30.33 30.92 -11.09
C ILE A 115 30.36 31.90 -9.93
N LYS A 116 31.09 31.60 -8.84
CA LYS A 116 31.26 32.51 -7.70
C LYS A 116 31.89 33.83 -8.12
N ASN A 117 32.94 33.77 -8.97
CA ASN A 117 33.60 34.98 -9.44
C ASN A 117 32.66 35.84 -10.30
N LEU A 118 31.83 35.19 -11.14
CA LEU A 118 30.83 35.90 -11.94
C LEU A 118 29.75 36.54 -11.05
N LEU A 119 29.25 35.82 -10.04
CA LEU A 119 28.24 36.35 -9.12
C LEU A 119 28.79 37.50 -8.28
N SER A 120 30.01 37.36 -7.75
CA SER A 120 30.66 38.40 -6.98
C SER A 120 30.97 39.64 -7.82
N PHE A 121 31.30 39.46 -9.11
CA PHE A 121 31.42 40.54 -10.06
C PHE A 121 30.08 41.23 -10.34
N SER A 122 29.01 40.45 -10.55
CA SER A 122 27.65 40.97 -10.80
C SER A 122 27.11 41.80 -9.63
N ARG A 123 27.46 41.45 -8.40
CA ARG A 123 27.08 42.22 -7.18
C ARG A 123 27.69 43.62 -7.14
N LEU A 124 28.81 43.86 -7.81
CA LEU A 124 29.38 45.18 -7.88
C LEU A 124 28.49 46.17 -8.67
N PHE A 125 27.79 45.64 -9.69
CA PHE A 125 26.84 46.47 -10.48
C PHE A 125 25.52 46.65 -9.75
N LYS A 126 25.01 45.59 -9.10
CA LYS A 126 23.76 45.61 -8.36
C LYS A 126 23.89 44.81 -7.07
N ASN A 127 23.97 45.56 -5.96
CA ASN A 127 24.05 44.93 -4.64
C ASN A 127 22.66 44.39 -4.24
N ASP A 128 22.32 43.21 -4.77
CA ASP A 128 21.06 42.52 -4.51
C ASP A 128 21.28 41.35 -3.54
N ALA A 129 20.52 41.37 -2.46
CA ALA A 129 20.58 40.29 -1.44
C ALA A 129 20.34 38.88 -2.02
N LYS A 130 19.56 38.80 -3.12
CA LYS A 130 19.31 37.52 -3.78
C LYS A 130 20.56 36.97 -4.45
N ILE A 131 21.34 37.82 -5.13
CA ILE A 131 22.63 37.41 -5.74
C ILE A 131 23.58 36.94 -4.67
N TYR A 132 23.64 37.62 -3.52
CA TYR A 132 24.44 37.19 -2.38
C TYR A 132 24.04 35.82 -1.84
N LEU A 133 22.72 35.57 -1.68
CA LEU A 133 22.23 34.27 -1.21
C LEU A 133 22.59 33.15 -2.20
N ILE A 134 22.46 33.37 -3.50
CA ILE A 134 22.84 32.41 -4.55
C ILE A 134 24.35 32.13 -4.50
N GLU A 135 25.17 33.19 -4.39
CA GLU A 135 26.64 33.06 -4.28
C GLU A 135 27.05 32.20 -3.06
N LYS A 136 26.37 32.34 -1.92
CA LYS A 136 26.61 31.53 -0.72
C LYS A 136 26.26 30.06 -0.89
N GLN A 137 25.20 29.77 -1.65
CA GLN A 137 24.74 28.40 -1.92
C GLN A 137 25.66 27.65 -2.90
N ILE A 138 26.23 28.35 -3.88
CA ILE A 138 27.11 27.73 -4.86
C ILE A 138 28.51 27.48 -4.25
N LYS A 139 28.94 26.24 -4.27
CA LYS A 139 30.27 25.86 -3.74
C LYS A 139 31.32 25.74 -4.81
N LYS A 140 30.94 25.28 -6.00
CA LYS A 140 31.84 25.07 -7.15
C LYS A 140 31.03 25.15 -8.46
N GLY A 141 31.70 25.33 -9.57
CA GLY A 141 31.17 25.26 -10.92
C GLY A 141 31.71 26.34 -11.82
N ASP A 142 31.80 25.99 -13.09
CA ASP A 142 32.26 26.88 -14.15
C ASP A 142 31.12 27.21 -15.09
N ILE A 143 31.11 28.47 -15.56
CA ILE A 143 30.15 28.96 -16.54
C ILE A 143 30.89 29.54 -17.75
N LEU A 144 30.36 29.23 -18.92
CA LEU A 144 30.72 29.89 -20.17
C LEU A 144 29.45 30.46 -20.79
N GLY A 145 29.46 31.74 -21.15
CA GLY A 145 28.28 32.39 -21.66
C GLY A 145 28.56 33.36 -22.78
N ASN A 146 27.55 33.57 -23.63
CA ASN A 146 27.52 34.58 -24.65
C ASN A 146 26.34 35.50 -24.38
N ILE A 147 26.59 36.82 -24.53
CA ILE A 147 25.56 37.85 -24.48
C ILE A 147 25.47 38.44 -25.87
N TYR A 148 24.30 38.46 -26.46
CA TYR A 148 24.01 39.08 -27.76
C TYR A 148 22.94 40.14 -27.60
N VAL A 149 23.29 41.35 -28.06
CA VAL A 149 22.43 42.55 -27.97
C VAL A 149 22.38 43.20 -29.32
N GLU A 150 21.21 43.63 -29.78
CA GLU A 150 21.02 44.49 -30.93
C GLU A 150 20.57 45.89 -30.50
N PHE A 151 20.94 46.86 -31.30
CA PHE A 151 20.58 48.27 -31.06
C PHE A 151 19.68 48.79 -32.18
N ASP A 152 18.82 49.70 -31.83
CA ASP A 152 18.08 50.50 -32.82
C ASP A 152 18.92 51.72 -33.27
N ASN A 153 18.40 52.48 -34.24
CA ASN A 153 19.11 53.65 -34.78
C ASN A 153 19.27 54.81 -33.77
N LYS A 154 18.65 54.69 -32.57
CA LYS A 154 18.79 55.64 -31.45
C LYS A 154 19.70 55.14 -30.36
N GLY A 155 20.34 53.98 -30.54
CA GLY A 155 21.23 53.38 -29.56
C GLY A 155 20.53 52.65 -28.42
N ARG A 156 19.21 52.41 -28.49
CA ARG A 156 18.46 51.66 -27.47
C ARG A 156 18.56 50.16 -27.76
N ILE A 157 18.71 49.38 -26.71
CA ILE A 157 18.72 47.92 -26.81
C ILE A 157 17.36 47.44 -27.27
N LYS A 158 17.34 46.62 -28.33
CA LYS A 158 16.13 45.93 -28.77
C LYS A 158 15.72 44.83 -27.82
N ASP A 159 14.42 44.55 -27.79
CA ASP A 159 13.83 43.48 -26.91
C ASP A 159 14.25 42.06 -27.27
N ASN A 160 15.03 41.83 -28.31
CA ASN A 160 15.49 40.52 -28.78
C ASN A 160 16.87 40.12 -28.27
N PHE A 161 17.34 40.72 -27.16
CA PHE A 161 18.62 40.33 -26.56
C PHE A 161 18.60 38.85 -26.15
N LYS A 162 19.74 38.19 -26.30
CA LYS A 162 19.93 36.78 -26.04
C LYS A 162 21.14 36.57 -25.14
N ILE A 163 21.00 35.66 -24.15
CA ILE A 163 22.08 35.18 -23.35
C ILE A 163 22.06 33.65 -23.43
N ASP A 164 23.14 33.04 -23.94
CA ASP A 164 23.27 31.58 -24.00
C ASP A 164 24.60 31.11 -23.42
N GLY A 165 24.63 29.86 -23.03
CA GLY A 165 25.85 29.28 -22.46
C GLY A 165 25.66 27.91 -21.86
N PHE A 166 26.65 27.50 -21.09
CA PHE A 166 26.54 26.28 -20.33
C PHE A 166 27.25 26.40 -18.97
N VAL A 167 26.76 25.60 -18.04
CA VAL A 167 27.35 25.40 -16.69
C VAL A 167 27.94 23.99 -16.64
N LYS A 168 29.12 23.85 -16.04
CA LYS A 168 29.81 22.57 -15.86
C LYS A 168 30.25 22.39 -14.42
N ASN A 169 30.13 21.14 -13.93
CA ASN A 169 30.60 20.73 -12.60
C ASN A 169 30.07 21.60 -11.44
N GLY A 170 28.85 22.12 -11.56
CA GLY A 170 28.22 22.88 -10.51
C GLY A 170 28.04 22.05 -9.24
N LYS A 171 28.23 22.69 -8.09
CA LYS A 171 27.95 22.13 -6.76
C LYS A 171 27.20 23.16 -5.93
N ILE A 172 26.03 22.78 -5.41
CA ILE A 172 25.21 23.60 -4.53
C ILE A 172 25.19 22.93 -3.16
N SER A 173 25.53 23.69 -2.10
CA SER A 173 25.39 23.19 -0.75
C SER A 173 23.99 23.39 -0.24
N SER A 174 23.43 22.26 0.13
CA SER A 174 22.36 22.14 1.09
C SER A 174 21.13 23.02 0.91
N LEU A 175 20.19 22.49 0.18
CA LEU A 175 18.80 22.66 0.56
C LEU A 175 18.55 21.70 1.76
N ARG A 176 18.90 22.15 2.98
CA ARG A 176 18.86 21.36 4.24
C ARG A 176 19.86 20.17 4.26
N LYS A 177 19.37 18.91 4.06
CA LYS A 177 20.18 17.68 4.10
C LYS A 177 20.71 17.23 2.74
N TYR A 178 20.32 17.89 1.62
CA TYR A 178 20.53 17.40 0.28
C TYR A 178 21.72 18.08 -0.38
N GLN A 179 22.56 17.30 -1.08
CA GLN A 179 23.66 17.79 -1.90
C GLN A 179 23.33 17.64 -3.37
N LEU A 180 23.56 18.69 -4.13
CA LEU A 180 23.48 18.69 -5.57
C LEU A 180 24.89 18.86 -6.13
N ASP A 181 25.41 17.81 -6.73
CA ASP A 181 26.76 17.74 -7.26
C ASP A 181 26.78 17.52 -8.78
N LYS A 182 27.91 17.84 -9.42
CA LYS A 182 28.14 17.65 -10.85
C LYS A 182 27.01 18.18 -11.73
N ILE A 183 26.52 19.38 -11.37
CA ILE A 183 25.43 20.03 -12.11
C ILE A 183 25.99 20.52 -13.45
N ASN A 184 25.40 20.02 -14.54
CA ASN A 184 25.73 20.45 -15.89
C ASN A 184 24.42 20.80 -16.62
N PHE A 185 24.41 21.89 -17.37
CA PHE A 185 23.28 22.25 -18.22
C PHE A 185 23.67 23.31 -19.24
N ARG A 186 22.94 23.38 -20.33
CA ARG A 186 22.93 24.50 -21.27
C ARG A 186 21.75 25.42 -20.92
N PHE A 187 21.95 26.72 -21.10
CA PHE A 187 20.90 27.68 -20.91
C PHE A 187 20.80 28.62 -22.13
N ASN A 188 19.58 29.06 -22.40
CA ASN A 188 19.26 30.03 -23.42
C ASN A 188 18.18 30.95 -22.86
N PHE A 189 18.54 32.23 -22.74
CA PHE A 189 17.64 33.29 -22.28
C PHE A 189 17.32 34.24 -23.44
N VAL A 190 16.06 34.33 -23.81
CA VAL A 190 15.56 35.24 -24.85
C VAL A 190 14.31 35.91 -24.33
N LYS A 191 14.38 37.25 -24.19
CA LYS A 191 13.26 38.06 -23.72
C LYS A 191 12.72 37.61 -22.37
N ASN A 192 11.54 36.99 -22.34
CA ASN A 192 10.85 36.49 -21.14
C ASN A 192 10.90 34.94 -21.01
N ASN A 193 11.72 34.30 -21.83
CA ASN A 193 11.85 32.84 -21.86
C ASN A 193 13.27 32.42 -21.49
N ILE A 194 13.38 31.50 -20.53
CA ILE A 194 14.64 30.87 -20.16
C ILE A 194 14.47 29.37 -20.40
N GLU A 195 15.34 28.81 -21.19
CA GLU A 195 15.38 27.40 -21.51
C GLU A 195 16.67 26.79 -20.93
N PHE A 196 16.52 25.73 -20.18
CA PHE A 196 17.62 24.92 -19.73
C PHE A 196 17.51 23.57 -20.42
N ASN A 197 18.60 23.14 -21.06
CA ASN A 197 18.63 21.90 -21.82
C ASN A 197 19.80 21.02 -21.36
N GLU A 198 19.69 19.73 -21.62
CA GLU A 198 20.74 18.76 -21.30
C GLU A 198 21.16 18.83 -19.82
N ILE A 199 20.21 19.00 -18.93
CA ILE A 199 20.48 19.10 -17.50
C ILE A 199 20.87 17.73 -16.96
N SER A 200 21.99 17.68 -16.25
CA SER A 200 22.45 16.51 -15.50
C SER A 200 22.86 16.93 -14.10
N VAL A 201 22.39 16.24 -13.09
CA VAL A 201 22.69 16.54 -11.69
C VAL A 201 22.77 15.23 -10.89
N TYR A 202 23.69 15.18 -9.95
CA TYR A 202 23.76 14.13 -8.95
C TYR A 202 23.10 14.63 -7.66
N PHE A 203 22.02 13.94 -7.27
CA PHE A 203 21.29 14.17 -6.06
C PHE A 203 21.57 12.99 -5.10
N ASN A 204 22.38 13.23 -4.05
CA ASN A 204 22.86 12.19 -3.15
C ASN A 204 23.31 10.92 -3.92
N ASP A 205 24.26 11.10 -4.84
CA ASP A 205 24.87 10.08 -5.73
C ASP A 205 23.95 9.50 -6.82
N ASN A 206 22.66 9.82 -6.83
CA ASN A 206 21.74 9.40 -7.88
C ASN A 206 21.78 10.38 -9.06
N ASN A 207 22.04 9.87 -10.25
CA ASN A 207 22.06 10.68 -11.47
C ASN A 207 20.65 10.95 -11.97
N ILE A 208 20.27 12.21 -11.96
CA ILE A 208 19.01 12.75 -12.48
C ILE A 208 19.33 13.59 -13.72
N VAL A 209 18.57 13.38 -14.77
CA VAL A 209 18.70 14.15 -16.01
C VAL A 209 17.39 14.81 -16.37
N SER A 210 17.49 16.00 -16.97
CA SER A 210 16.33 16.67 -17.53
C SER A 210 16.68 17.11 -18.95
N PRO A 211 15.95 16.64 -19.97
CA PRO A 211 16.18 17.07 -21.34
C PRO A 211 15.87 18.55 -21.51
N GLU A 212 14.86 19.04 -20.79
CA GLU A 212 14.36 20.40 -20.96
C GLU A 212 13.69 20.92 -19.68
N LEU A 213 14.00 22.17 -19.32
CA LEU A 213 13.30 22.97 -18.31
C LEU A 213 13.08 24.37 -18.88
N ILE A 214 11.83 24.79 -18.97
CA ILE A 214 11.43 26.06 -19.52
C ILE A 214 10.85 26.96 -18.43
N VAL A 215 11.35 28.17 -18.31
CA VAL A 215 10.82 29.23 -17.43
C VAL A 215 10.32 30.38 -18.29
N LYS A 216 9.01 30.63 -18.26
CA LYS A 216 8.39 31.77 -19.00
C LYS A 216 7.85 32.81 -18.02
N LYS A 217 8.30 34.03 -18.16
CA LYS A 217 7.72 35.17 -17.43
C LYS A 217 6.48 35.67 -18.15
N LYS A 218 5.33 35.71 -17.46
CA LYS A 218 4.07 36.25 -17.97
C LYS A 218 3.50 37.24 -16.96
N LYS A 219 3.64 38.52 -17.23
CA LYS A 219 3.32 39.62 -16.28
C LYS A 219 4.05 39.37 -14.95
N ASP A 220 3.31 39.08 -13.88
CA ASP A 220 3.79 38.95 -12.50
C ASP A 220 4.03 37.52 -12.06
N ILE A 221 3.92 36.56 -12.98
CA ILE A 221 4.12 35.12 -12.66
C ILE A 221 5.20 34.52 -13.56
N PHE A 222 5.88 33.53 -13.03
CA PHE A 222 6.76 32.62 -13.75
C PHE A 222 6.08 31.28 -13.95
N ILE A 223 5.96 30.83 -15.18
CA ILE A 223 5.46 29.49 -15.52
C ILE A 223 6.65 28.61 -15.78
N ILE A 224 6.79 27.55 -14.95
CA ILE A 224 7.87 26.59 -15.07
C ILE A 224 7.30 25.27 -15.60
N LYS A 225 7.94 24.72 -16.63
CA LYS A 225 7.65 23.40 -17.19
C LYS A 225 8.94 22.64 -17.37
N GLY A 226 8.93 21.36 -17.04
CA GLY A 226 10.14 20.55 -17.19
C GLY A 226 9.84 19.07 -17.26
N LYS A 227 10.86 18.34 -17.70
CA LYS A 227 10.88 16.88 -17.73
C LYS A 227 12.06 16.41 -16.89
N VAL A 228 11.86 15.40 -16.10
CA VAL A 228 12.91 14.79 -15.28
C VAL A 228 12.93 13.29 -15.50
N ASN A 229 14.10 12.75 -15.75
CA ASN A 229 14.31 11.33 -15.92
C ASN A 229 15.42 10.89 -14.96
N SER A 230 15.32 9.69 -14.40
CA SER A 230 16.40 9.10 -13.63
C SER A 230 17.01 7.89 -14.36
N LYS A 231 18.28 7.59 -14.10
CA LYS A 231 18.82 6.24 -14.24
C LYS A 231 18.20 5.37 -13.14
N LYS A 232 18.57 4.09 -13.07
CA LYS A 232 18.15 3.23 -11.97
C LYS A 232 18.60 3.84 -10.64
N ILE A 233 17.65 4.07 -9.74
CA ILE A 233 17.84 4.52 -8.36
C ILE A 233 17.61 3.32 -7.46
N SER A 234 18.52 3.10 -6.52
CA SER A 234 18.44 2.05 -5.50
C SER A 234 18.54 2.73 -4.15
N LEU A 235 17.53 2.57 -3.31
CA LEU A 235 17.48 3.16 -1.97
C LEU A 235 17.24 2.09 -0.93
N GLU A 236 18.00 2.12 0.14
CA GLU A 236 17.82 1.29 1.33
C GLU A 236 16.98 2.04 2.39
N GLU A 237 16.51 1.33 3.40
CA GLU A 237 15.62 1.81 4.48
C GLU A 237 16.05 3.17 5.05
N LYS A 238 17.33 3.33 5.38
CA LYS A 238 17.88 4.59 5.91
C LYS A 238 17.75 5.75 4.94
N GLN A 239 18.05 5.52 3.67
CA GLN A 239 17.94 6.56 2.63
C GLN A 239 16.48 6.90 2.35
N ILE A 240 15.58 5.91 2.39
CA ILE A 240 14.13 6.13 2.20
C ILE A 240 13.58 7.02 3.30
N SER A 241 13.94 6.77 4.57
CA SER A 241 13.50 7.58 5.71
C SER A 241 14.01 9.03 5.66
N ASP A 242 15.17 9.26 5.03
CA ASP A 242 15.69 10.61 4.82
C ASP A 242 14.86 11.43 3.81
N TYR A 243 14.23 10.77 2.82
CA TYR A 243 13.45 11.42 1.76
C TYR A 243 11.96 11.50 2.07
N ILE A 244 11.40 10.47 2.73
CA ILE A 244 9.97 10.33 2.98
C ILE A 244 9.77 10.10 4.48
N ASN A 245 9.02 10.99 5.11
CA ASN A 245 8.59 10.74 6.49
C ASN A 245 7.50 9.65 6.47
N LEU A 246 7.87 8.44 6.92
CA LEU A 246 7.00 7.28 7.03
C LEU A 246 6.47 7.07 8.46
N ASP A 247 6.81 7.92 9.42
CA ASP A 247 6.52 7.75 10.85
C ASP A 247 5.02 7.54 11.17
N ASN A 248 4.13 7.99 10.28
CA ASN A 248 2.68 7.84 10.44
C ASN A 248 2.07 6.83 9.46
N THR A 249 2.89 5.94 8.87
CA THR A 249 2.41 4.92 7.94
C THR A 249 2.73 3.53 8.46
N ASP A 250 1.81 2.58 8.29
CA ASP A 250 2.04 1.16 8.57
C ASP A 250 2.94 0.49 7.50
N LEU A 251 3.72 1.28 6.74
CA LEU A 251 4.57 0.80 5.66
C LEU A 251 6.03 0.80 6.12
N ALA A 252 6.59 -0.38 6.32
CA ALA A 252 8.02 -0.57 6.57
C ALA A 252 8.69 -0.98 5.25
N ILE A 253 9.31 -0.01 4.57
CA ILE A 253 10.03 -0.23 3.30
C ILE A 253 11.49 -0.50 3.60
N SER A 254 12.00 -1.68 3.23
CA SER A 254 13.42 -2.04 3.43
C SER A 254 14.29 -1.63 2.25
N GLN A 255 13.78 -1.75 1.03
CA GLN A 255 14.51 -1.45 -0.19
C GLN A 255 13.57 -1.07 -1.31
N ILE A 256 14.01 -0.16 -2.19
CA ILE A 256 13.30 0.19 -3.43
C ILE A 256 14.29 0.42 -4.58
N ASP A 257 14.04 -0.22 -5.73
CA ASP A 257 14.79 -0.07 -6.98
C ASP A 257 13.83 0.38 -8.07
N PHE A 258 14.10 1.54 -8.69
CA PHE A 258 13.17 2.13 -9.65
C PHE A 258 13.85 3.09 -10.63
N LYS A 259 13.14 3.44 -11.71
CA LYS A 259 13.41 4.57 -12.60
C LYS A 259 12.20 5.48 -12.64
N ILE A 260 12.43 6.78 -12.78
CA ILE A 260 11.36 7.78 -12.88
C ILE A 260 11.48 8.53 -14.19
N TYR A 261 10.31 8.76 -14.81
CA TYR A 261 10.07 9.73 -15.87
C TYR A 261 8.97 10.65 -15.35
N ASN A 262 9.25 11.95 -15.34
CA ASN A 262 8.32 12.94 -14.81
C ASN A 262 8.20 14.13 -15.73
N ASP A 263 6.96 14.51 -16.03
CA ASP A 263 6.60 15.78 -16.64
C ASP A 263 5.89 16.64 -15.60
N PHE A 264 6.37 17.87 -15.39
CA PHE A 264 5.77 18.75 -14.42
C PHE A 264 5.57 20.18 -14.94
N SER A 265 4.62 20.87 -14.36
CA SER A 265 4.43 22.31 -14.54
C SER A 265 3.88 22.95 -13.28
N PHE A 266 4.33 24.18 -13.01
CA PHE A 266 3.80 24.99 -11.92
C PHE A 266 4.02 26.48 -12.21
N GLU A 267 3.37 27.31 -11.41
CA GLU A 267 3.50 28.76 -11.47
C GLU A 267 4.10 29.26 -10.17
N ILE A 268 4.96 30.29 -10.26
CA ILE A 268 5.52 31.02 -9.12
C ILE A 268 5.10 32.47 -9.22
N ASP A 269 4.49 33.01 -8.19
CA ASP A 269 4.15 34.42 -8.09
C ASP A 269 5.34 35.29 -7.60
N GLN A 270 5.16 36.60 -7.50
CA GLN A 270 6.17 37.53 -7.01
C GLN A 270 6.59 37.30 -5.56
N LYS A 271 5.75 36.65 -4.76
CA LYS A 271 6.05 36.21 -3.35
C LYS A 271 6.69 34.84 -3.26
N TYR A 272 7.09 34.26 -4.41
CA TYR A 272 7.66 32.91 -4.52
C TYR A 272 6.72 31.78 -4.08
N LYS A 273 5.41 32.02 -4.07
CA LYS A 273 4.42 31.00 -3.78
C LYS A 273 4.19 30.16 -5.02
N ILE A 274 4.31 28.82 -4.86
CA ILE A 274 4.00 27.85 -5.91
C ILE A 274 2.49 27.66 -5.99
N THR A 275 1.96 27.77 -7.19
CA THR A 275 0.54 27.55 -7.52
C THR A 275 0.40 26.70 -8.78
N ASN A 276 -0.78 26.18 -9.04
CA ASN A 276 -1.11 25.40 -10.23
C ASN A 276 -0.13 24.23 -10.51
N PHE A 277 0.36 23.58 -9.44
CA PHE A 277 1.28 22.45 -9.57
C PHE A 277 0.57 21.25 -10.21
N VAL A 278 1.14 20.77 -11.31
CA VAL A 278 0.73 19.55 -12.02
C VAL A 278 1.98 18.71 -12.25
N SER A 279 1.89 17.41 -11.97
CA SER A 279 3.02 16.51 -12.20
C SER A 279 2.52 15.12 -12.58
N ASN A 280 3.11 14.54 -13.62
CA ASN A 280 2.82 13.20 -14.10
C ASN A 280 4.10 12.37 -14.06
N PHE A 281 4.05 11.27 -13.34
CA PHE A 281 5.16 10.33 -13.21
C PHE A 281 4.84 9.03 -13.94
N ILE A 282 5.85 8.47 -14.57
CA ILE A 282 5.92 7.06 -14.94
C ILE A 282 7.05 6.48 -14.12
N ILE A 283 6.74 5.52 -13.26
CA ILE A 283 7.72 4.84 -12.41
C ILE A 283 7.81 3.39 -12.89
N ASP A 284 8.99 3.02 -13.38
CA ASP A 284 9.34 1.63 -13.64
C ASP A 284 10.00 1.08 -12.37
N LEU A 285 9.21 0.36 -11.57
CA LEU A 285 9.66 -0.25 -10.32
C LEU A 285 10.20 -1.65 -10.59
N ASP A 286 11.50 -1.83 -10.43
CA ASP A 286 12.14 -3.14 -10.58
C ASP A 286 11.86 -4.03 -9.38
N ASN A 287 11.99 -3.46 -8.15
CA ASN A 287 11.81 -4.15 -6.89
C ASN A 287 11.44 -3.18 -5.76
N LEU A 288 10.51 -3.58 -4.91
CA LEU A 288 10.17 -2.92 -3.65
C LEU A 288 9.97 -4.00 -2.58
N ILE A 289 10.70 -3.92 -1.48
CA ILE A 289 10.61 -4.86 -0.37
C ILE A 289 9.91 -4.16 0.81
N LEU A 290 8.76 -4.73 1.21
CA LEU A 290 7.96 -4.31 2.34
C LEU A 290 8.05 -5.35 3.44
N LYS A 291 8.33 -4.96 4.67
CA LYS A 291 8.23 -5.85 5.83
C LYS A 291 6.76 -6.03 6.21
N ASN A 292 6.35 -7.28 6.30
CA ASN A 292 5.01 -7.64 6.75
C ASN A 292 4.90 -7.40 8.27
N GLN A 293 3.93 -6.59 8.68
CA GLN A 293 3.66 -6.28 10.09
C GLN A 293 2.43 -7.00 10.64
N TYR A 294 1.72 -7.78 9.82
CA TYR A 294 0.46 -8.40 10.17
C TYR A 294 0.48 -9.90 9.92
N ASP A 295 -0.15 -10.64 10.80
CA ASP A 295 -0.32 -12.09 10.62
C ASP A 295 -1.58 -12.39 9.78
N TYR A 296 -1.37 -12.67 8.51
CA TYR A 296 -2.40 -13.15 7.58
C TYR A 296 -2.22 -14.62 7.22
N THR A 297 -1.50 -15.41 8.01
CA THR A 297 -1.23 -16.85 7.75
C THR A 297 -2.50 -17.67 7.68
N ASN A 298 -3.59 -17.24 8.33
CA ASN A 298 -4.91 -17.86 8.23
C ASN A 298 -5.49 -17.82 6.80
N PHE A 299 -5.12 -16.78 6.01
CA PHE A 299 -5.54 -16.63 4.61
C PHE A 299 -4.45 -17.14 3.65
N PHE A 300 -3.20 -16.88 3.98
CA PHE A 300 -2.01 -17.18 3.19
C PHE A 300 -1.04 -18.03 4.00
N PRO A 301 -1.20 -19.37 4.03
CA PRO A 301 -0.47 -20.24 4.95
C PRO A 301 1.06 -20.20 4.87
N LYS A 302 1.59 -19.75 3.72
CA LYS A 302 3.04 -19.63 3.47
C LYS A 302 3.47 -18.16 3.31
N LEU A 303 2.77 -17.25 3.98
CA LEU A 303 3.08 -15.83 3.98
C LEU A 303 4.52 -15.59 4.49
N LYS A 304 5.27 -14.79 3.76
CA LYS A 304 6.64 -14.39 4.09
C LYS A 304 6.67 -13.11 4.91
N ASP A 305 7.75 -12.92 5.67
CA ASP A 305 8.01 -11.67 6.39
C ASP A 305 8.26 -10.50 5.43
N ASP A 306 8.88 -10.78 4.28
CA ASP A 306 9.12 -9.80 3.23
C ASP A 306 8.14 -9.97 2.06
N ILE A 307 7.36 -8.95 1.81
CA ILE A 307 6.50 -8.84 0.62
C ILE A 307 7.28 -8.06 -0.45
N LYS A 308 7.45 -8.64 -1.64
CA LYS A 308 8.18 -8.01 -2.73
C LYS A 308 7.25 -7.65 -3.89
N LEU A 309 7.25 -6.38 -4.28
CA LEU A 309 6.63 -5.92 -5.51
C LEU A 309 7.71 -5.86 -6.59
N LYS A 310 7.50 -6.53 -7.73
CA LYS A 310 8.49 -6.67 -8.80
C LYS A 310 7.91 -6.24 -10.14
N LYS A 311 8.73 -5.60 -10.97
CA LYS A 311 8.38 -5.24 -12.35
C LYS A 311 7.05 -4.48 -12.45
N HIS A 312 6.81 -3.50 -11.56
CA HIS A 312 5.63 -2.67 -11.63
C HIS A 312 5.85 -1.49 -12.57
N LYS A 313 4.86 -1.24 -13.40
CA LYS A 313 4.71 0.03 -14.12
C LYS A 313 3.65 0.85 -13.41
N ILE A 314 4.05 2.00 -12.87
CA ILE A 314 3.19 2.85 -12.05
C ILE A 314 3.06 4.21 -12.73
N LEU A 315 1.83 4.61 -12.99
CA LEU A 315 1.47 5.93 -13.49
C LEU A 315 0.93 6.74 -12.32
N VAL A 316 1.53 7.90 -12.07
CA VAL A 316 1.10 8.80 -11.01
C VAL A 316 0.78 10.16 -11.62
N SER A 317 -0.39 10.68 -11.36
CA SER A 317 -0.78 12.04 -11.74
C SER A 317 -1.17 12.84 -10.52
N TYR A 318 -0.61 14.03 -10.37
CA TYR A 318 -0.94 14.96 -9.29
C TYR A 318 -1.41 16.29 -9.86
N LYS A 319 -2.61 16.72 -9.49
CA LYS A 319 -3.20 17.98 -9.92
C LYS A 319 -4.25 18.46 -8.92
N LYS A 320 -4.17 19.71 -8.45
CA LYS A 320 -5.15 20.32 -7.54
C LYS A 320 -5.48 19.43 -6.33
N ASP A 321 -4.45 18.98 -5.63
CA ASP A 321 -4.54 18.09 -4.45
C ASP A 321 -5.16 16.70 -4.71
N LEU A 322 -5.42 16.37 -5.98
CA LEU A 322 -5.80 15.03 -6.40
C LEU A 322 -4.55 14.26 -6.82
N LEU A 323 -4.31 13.14 -6.18
CA LEU A 323 -3.27 12.18 -6.51
C LEU A 323 -3.92 10.91 -7.06
N ASP A 324 -3.69 10.63 -8.35
CA ASP A 324 -4.11 9.41 -9.01
C ASP A 324 -2.91 8.49 -9.22
N ILE A 325 -3.00 7.24 -8.75
CA ILE A 325 -1.96 6.22 -8.90
C ILE A 325 -2.59 5.01 -9.58
N LYS A 326 -2.07 4.61 -10.71
CA LYS A 326 -2.43 3.37 -11.41
C LYS A 326 -1.19 2.53 -11.59
N GLY A 327 -1.22 1.29 -11.11
CA GLY A 327 -0.07 0.40 -11.21
C GLY A 327 -0.47 -1.03 -11.52
N SER A 328 0.46 -1.76 -12.13
CA SER A 328 0.34 -3.20 -12.35
C SER A 328 1.71 -3.85 -12.34
N GLY A 329 1.78 -5.08 -11.87
CA GLY A 329 3.04 -5.81 -11.79
C GLY A 329 2.88 -7.13 -11.06
N VAL A 330 3.93 -7.57 -10.42
CA VAL A 330 4.03 -8.85 -9.74
C VAL A 330 4.23 -8.63 -8.25
N VAL A 331 3.48 -9.36 -7.43
CA VAL A 331 3.67 -9.44 -5.99
C VAL A 331 4.17 -10.82 -5.59
N HIS A 332 5.20 -10.87 -4.76
CA HIS A 332 5.79 -12.08 -4.20
C HIS A 332 5.68 -12.04 -2.68
N PHE A 333 4.68 -12.70 -2.14
CA PHE A 333 4.39 -12.75 -0.69
C PHE A 333 4.29 -14.17 -0.15
N GLN A 334 4.33 -15.18 -1.01
CA GLN A 334 4.45 -16.60 -0.69
C GLN A 334 5.59 -17.20 -1.54
N GLU A 335 5.47 -18.45 -1.97
CA GLU A 335 6.49 -19.17 -2.73
C GLU A 335 6.54 -18.75 -4.21
N ASN A 336 5.42 -18.37 -4.79
CA ASN A 336 5.29 -18.03 -6.20
C ASN A 336 4.91 -16.57 -6.39
N ASP A 337 5.13 -16.08 -7.59
CA ASP A 337 4.76 -14.74 -8.02
C ASP A 337 3.28 -14.71 -8.45
N ASP A 338 2.54 -13.69 -8.00
CA ASP A 338 1.15 -13.42 -8.36
C ASP A 338 1.03 -12.06 -9.06
N LYS A 339 -0.02 -11.86 -9.84
CA LYS A 339 -0.26 -10.60 -10.56
C LYS A 339 -1.16 -9.68 -9.74
N ILE A 340 -0.77 -8.41 -9.68
CA ILE A 340 -1.55 -7.36 -9.02
C ILE A 340 -1.74 -6.15 -9.91
N GLU A 341 -2.95 -5.59 -9.89
CA GLU A 341 -3.30 -4.31 -10.51
C GLU A 341 -3.98 -3.45 -9.46
N TYR A 342 -3.72 -2.15 -9.47
CA TYR A 342 -4.34 -1.24 -8.52
C TYR A 342 -4.55 0.14 -9.09
N LEU A 343 -5.63 0.78 -8.64
CA LEU A 343 -5.96 2.18 -8.87
C LEU A 343 -6.23 2.82 -7.51
N ILE A 344 -5.49 3.88 -7.18
CA ILE A 344 -5.61 4.60 -5.92
C ILE A 344 -5.80 6.07 -6.24
N LYS A 345 -6.86 6.67 -5.71
CA LYS A 345 -7.14 8.11 -5.85
C LYS A 345 -7.21 8.73 -4.47
N LYS A 346 -6.29 9.66 -4.19
CA LYS A 346 -6.25 10.37 -2.91
C LYS A 346 -6.60 11.83 -3.11
N LYS A 347 -7.56 12.31 -2.32
CA LYS A 347 -7.92 13.72 -2.24
C LYS A 347 -8.13 14.10 -0.78
N ASN A 348 -7.37 15.05 -0.28
CA ASN A 348 -7.39 15.44 1.13
C ASN A 348 -7.18 14.23 2.06
N LYS A 349 -8.15 13.96 2.97
CA LYS A 349 -8.17 12.83 3.92
C LYS A 349 -8.88 11.58 3.37
N GLU A 350 -9.23 11.54 2.10
CA GLU A 350 -9.94 10.41 1.49
C GLU A 350 -9.03 9.70 0.47
N ILE A 351 -8.96 8.37 0.56
CA ILE A 351 -8.34 7.48 -0.43
C ILE A 351 -9.41 6.55 -0.97
N ASN A 352 -9.66 6.60 -2.27
CA ASN A 352 -10.42 5.60 -3.00
C ASN A 352 -9.46 4.58 -3.59
N PHE A 353 -9.79 3.30 -3.53
CA PHE A 353 -8.94 2.23 -4.03
C PHE A 353 -9.75 1.19 -4.82
N ASP A 354 -9.12 0.63 -5.83
CA ASP A 354 -9.57 -0.54 -6.58
C ASP A 354 -8.34 -1.43 -6.82
N ILE A 355 -8.38 -2.66 -6.29
CA ILE A 355 -7.24 -3.58 -6.27
C ILE A 355 -7.72 -4.92 -6.81
N LYS A 356 -6.98 -5.46 -7.77
CA LYS A 356 -7.18 -6.79 -8.33
C LYS A 356 -5.93 -7.63 -8.14
N LEU A 357 -6.08 -8.77 -7.45
CA LEU A 357 -5.03 -9.74 -7.21
C LEU A 357 -5.42 -11.09 -7.84
N ASN A 358 -4.53 -11.65 -8.65
CA ASN A 358 -4.74 -12.95 -9.30
C ASN A 358 -3.73 -13.95 -8.75
N ILE A 359 -4.23 -14.93 -8.00
CA ILE A 359 -3.44 -15.99 -7.34
C ILE A 359 -3.57 -17.29 -8.13
N LEU A 360 -2.47 -17.73 -8.77
CA LEU A 360 -2.48 -18.93 -9.58
C LEU A 360 -1.94 -20.16 -8.82
N LYS A 361 -0.69 -20.09 -8.38
CA LYS A 361 0.01 -21.23 -7.75
C LYS A 361 0.04 -21.16 -6.23
N ASN A 362 -0.02 -19.99 -5.66
CA ASN A 362 0.01 -19.78 -4.21
C ASN A 362 -1.27 -20.28 -3.54
N GLN A 363 -1.15 -20.61 -2.26
CA GLN A 363 -2.24 -21.12 -1.44
C GLN A 363 -3.11 -19.97 -0.94
N PHE A 364 -4.41 -20.24 -0.81
CA PHE A 364 -5.36 -19.34 -0.15
C PHE A 364 -6.42 -20.17 0.56
N ASN A 365 -6.68 -19.86 1.82
CA ASN A 365 -7.63 -20.56 2.67
C ASN A 365 -8.63 -19.60 3.30
N LEU A 366 -9.85 -20.09 3.53
CA LEU A 366 -10.84 -19.50 4.41
C LEU A 366 -11.27 -20.59 5.40
N ASP A 367 -10.49 -20.76 6.47
CA ASP A 367 -10.62 -21.90 7.37
C ASP A 367 -12.01 -22.01 8.03
N LEU A 368 -12.61 -20.88 8.41
CA LEU A 368 -13.98 -20.83 8.96
C LEU A 368 -15.03 -21.37 7.98
N LEU A 369 -14.79 -21.23 6.69
CA LEU A 369 -15.68 -21.68 5.62
C LEU A 369 -15.25 -23.03 5.03
N ASN A 370 -14.22 -23.65 5.60
CA ASN A 370 -13.61 -24.90 5.10
C ASN A 370 -13.23 -24.82 3.61
N PHE A 371 -12.89 -23.62 3.11
CA PHE A 371 -12.52 -23.39 1.73
C PHE A 371 -10.99 -23.33 1.59
N LYS A 372 -10.48 -24.08 0.63
CA LYS A 372 -9.08 -24.05 0.18
C LYS A 372 -9.04 -23.91 -1.32
N LYS A 373 -8.31 -22.92 -1.80
CA LYS A 373 -8.07 -22.73 -3.22
C LYS A 373 -7.45 -23.99 -3.82
N LYS A 374 -7.98 -24.46 -4.95
CA LYS A 374 -7.41 -25.62 -5.67
C LYS A 374 -6.06 -25.22 -6.30
N LYS A 375 -5.14 -26.18 -6.33
CA LYS A 375 -3.84 -26.01 -6.99
C LYS A 375 -4.07 -25.72 -8.47
N ASP A 376 -3.25 -24.81 -9.03
CA ASP A 376 -3.25 -24.43 -10.46
C ASP A 376 -4.58 -23.86 -10.99
N THR A 377 -5.47 -23.42 -10.10
CA THR A 377 -6.65 -22.63 -10.48
C THR A 377 -6.42 -21.16 -10.15
N ASN A 378 -6.87 -20.25 -11.00
CA ASN A 378 -6.79 -18.83 -10.71
C ASN A 378 -7.87 -18.44 -9.71
N LEU A 379 -7.45 -17.82 -8.59
CA LEU A 379 -8.32 -17.09 -7.67
C LEU A 379 -8.15 -15.61 -7.94
N GLU A 380 -9.20 -14.97 -8.39
CA GLU A 380 -9.29 -13.53 -8.57
C GLU A 380 -9.87 -12.89 -7.31
N ILE A 381 -9.14 -11.94 -6.72
CA ILE A 381 -9.58 -11.13 -5.58
C ILE A 381 -9.70 -9.69 -6.04
N ASN A 382 -10.91 -9.14 -6.01
CA ASN A 382 -11.17 -7.74 -6.36
C ASN A 382 -11.68 -7.01 -5.11
N LEU A 383 -10.99 -5.93 -4.75
CA LEU A 383 -11.29 -5.09 -3.60
C LEU A 383 -11.50 -3.66 -4.09
N SER A 384 -12.67 -3.09 -3.90
CA SER A 384 -12.89 -1.67 -4.16
C SER A 384 -13.53 -0.98 -2.97
N GLY A 385 -13.14 0.27 -2.73
CA GLY A 385 -13.66 1.00 -1.59
C GLY A 385 -12.96 2.32 -1.34
N LYS A 386 -13.14 2.85 -0.13
CA LYS A 386 -12.52 4.09 0.32
C LYS A 386 -12.14 4.06 1.79
N LYS A 387 -11.04 4.73 2.10
CA LYS A 387 -10.58 4.99 3.47
C LYS A 387 -10.66 6.48 3.74
N ILE A 388 -11.37 6.86 4.78
CA ILE A 388 -11.40 8.22 5.32
C ILE A 388 -10.54 8.19 6.59
N PHE A 389 -9.37 8.86 6.54
CA PHE A 389 -8.43 8.85 7.66
C PHE A 389 -9.09 9.36 8.95
N ASP A 390 -8.73 8.74 10.07
CA ASP A 390 -9.24 8.98 11.41
C ASP A 390 -10.75 8.71 11.60
N LYS A 391 -11.42 8.08 10.62
CA LYS A 391 -12.87 7.83 10.68
C LYS A 391 -13.24 6.37 10.39
N ILE A 392 -13.24 5.99 9.13
CA ILE A 392 -13.79 4.70 8.66
C ILE A 392 -13.03 4.19 7.43
N THR A 393 -13.09 2.87 7.27
CA THR A 393 -12.75 2.20 6.00
C THR A 393 -14.00 1.52 5.45
N ILE A 394 -14.35 1.81 4.20
CA ILE A 394 -15.50 1.26 3.51
C ILE A 394 -14.99 0.39 2.36
N PHE A 395 -15.29 -0.89 2.39
CA PHE A 395 -15.20 -1.76 1.23
C PHE A 395 -16.55 -1.74 0.52
N GLU A 396 -16.62 -1.07 -0.61
CA GLU A 396 -17.86 -1.02 -1.42
C GLU A 396 -18.14 -2.39 -2.03
N LYS A 397 -17.07 -3.07 -2.47
CA LYS A 397 -17.16 -4.43 -3.00
C LYS A 397 -15.89 -5.23 -2.66
N VAL A 398 -16.10 -6.47 -2.18
CA VAL A 398 -15.08 -7.51 -2.07
C VAL A 398 -15.59 -8.70 -2.86
N LEU A 399 -14.83 -9.15 -3.85
CA LEU A 399 -15.17 -10.30 -4.69
C LEU A 399 -13.98 -11.25 -4.74
N LEU A 400 -14.20 -12.51 -4.32
CA LEU A 400 -13.27 -13.60 -4.54
C LEU A 400 -13.95 -14.58 -5.52
N LYS A 401 -13.27 -14.90 -6.61
CA LYS A 401 -13.78 -15.79 -7.65
C LYS A 401 -12.74 -16.83 -8.05
N GLU A 402 -13.07 -18.09 -7.87
CA GLU A 402 -12.30 -19.24 -8.34
C GLU A 402 -13.22 -20.18 -9.13
N LYS A 403 -13.13 -20.18 -10.47
CA LYS A 403 -14.08 -20.91 -11.33
C LYS A 403 -15.54 -20.54 -11.01
N SER A 404 -16.33 -21.52 -10.52
CA SER A 404 -17.72 -21.34 -10.07
C SER A 404 -17.86 -20.91 -8.61
N ASN A 405 -16.76 -20.91 -7.83
CA ASN A 405 -16.78 -20.47 -6.45
C ASN A 405 -16.78 -18.95 -6.40
N ILE A 406 -17.74 -18.37 -5.70
CA ILE A 406 -17.93 -16.92 -5.58
C ILE A 406 -18.18 -16.57 -4.11
N PHE A 407 -17.40 -15.60 -3.60
CA PHE A 407 -17.57 -14.95 -2.31
C PHE A 407 -17.68 -13.46 -2.59
N GLN A 408 -18.81 -12.86 -2.29
CA GLN A 408 -19.06 -11.46 -2.57
C GLN A 408 -19.56 -10.74 -1.32
N ILE A 409 -18.96 -9.60 -1.03
CA ILE A 409 -19.40 -8.67 0.01
C ILE A 409 -19.71 -7.34 -0.65
N GLU A 410 -20.85 -6.76 -0.31
CA GLU A 410 -21.26 -5.42 -0.72
C GLU A 410 -21.36 -4.54 0.53
N LYS A 411 -20.65 -3.42 0.50
CA LYS A 411 -20.62 -2.39 1.54
C LYS A 411 -20.33 -2.94 2.94
N LEU A 412 -19.06 -3.19 3.21
CA LEU A 412 -18.53 -3.54 4.53
C LEU A 412 -17.80 -2.33 5.12
N ILE A 413 -18.24 -1.86 6.29
CA ILE A 413 -17.71 -0.66 6.94
C ILE A 413 -16.99 -1.05 8.22
N PHE A 414 -15.73 -0.62 8.32
CA PHE A 414 -14.93 -0.70 9.53
C PHE A 414 -14.78 0.68 10.17
N THR A 415 -14.83 0.73 11.48
CA THR A 415 -14.43 1.89 12.27
C THR A 415 -12.92 2.06 12.31
N ASN A 416 -12.41 3.18 12.83
CA ASN A 416 -10.97 3.41 12.94
C ASN A 416 -10.26 2.40 13.86
N ASP A 417 -10.95 1.84 14.84
CA ASP A 417 -10.47 0.77 15.73
C ASP A 417 -10.73 -0.64 15.16
N ASN A 418 -10.89 -0.76 13.85
CA ASN A 418 -11.07 -1.99 13.08
C ASN A 418 -12.28 -2.86 13.48
N LYS A 419 -13.32 -2.27 14.03
CA LYS A 419 -14.60 -2.97 14.30
C LYS A 419 -15.55 -2.87 13.11
N ILE A 420 -16.26 -3.94 12.84
CA ILE A 420 -17.34 -3.95 11.84
C ILE A 420 -18.49 -3.09 12.34
N SER A 421 -18.78 -2.01 11.63
CA SER A 421 -19.88 -1.12 11.88
C SER A 421 -21.12 -1.48 11.04
N GLU A 422 -20.91 -1.92 9.81
CA GLU A 422 -21.98 -2.27 8.89
C GLU A 422 -21.53 -3.31 7.87
N LEU A 423 -22.45 -4.24 7.56
CA LEU A 423 -22.36 -5.17 6.43
C LEU A 423 -23.70 -5.10 5.71
N ASN A 424 -23.74 -4.64 4.47
CA ASN A 424 -24.99 -4.57 3.72
C ASN A 424 -25.40 -5.95 3.19
N LYS A 425 -24.48 -6.61 2.47
CA LYS A 425 -24.75 -7.92 1.87
C LYS A 425 -23.49 -8.79 1.81
N LEU A 426 -23.65 -10.08 2.09
CA LEU A 426 -22.66 -11.13 1.87
C LEU A 426 -23.34 -12.26 1.08
N GLU A 427 -22.71 -12.71 0.01
CA GLU A 427 -23.13 -13.88 -0.78
C GLU A 427 -21.99 -14.87 -0.89
N LEU A 428 -22.27 -16.12 -0.55
CA LEU A 428 -21.33 -17.24 -0.63
C LEU A 428 -21.95 -18.34 -1.47
N ASN A 429 -21.29 -18.68 -2.57
CA ASN A 429 -21.66 -19.81 -3.42
C ASN A 429 -20.38 -20.55 -3.80
N TYR A 430 -20.07 -21.64 -3.10
CA TYR A 430 -18.80 -22.35 -3.26
C TYR A 430 -18.91 -23.82 -2.88
N ILE A 431 -17.95 -24.60 -3.34
CA ILE A 431 -17.73 -26.00 -2.95
C ILE A 431 -16.54 -26.00 -1.99
N ASP A 432 -16.74 -26.52 -0.79
CA ASP A 432 -15.70 -26.59 0.23
C ASP A 432 -14.71 -27.77 0.05
N SER A 433 -13.74 -27.89 0.97
CA SER A 433 -12.74 -28.96 0.95
C SER A 433 -13.31 -30.35 1.19
N GLU A 434 -14.53 -30.47 1.69
CA GLU A 434 -15.27 -31.73 1.88
C GLU A 434 -16.17 -32.06 0.68
N ASN A 435 -16.11 -31.28 -0.42
CA ASN A 435 -16.97 -31.35 -1.60
C ASN A 435 -18.45 -31.05 -1.32
N ILE A 436 -18.75 -30.30 -0.26
CA ILE A 436 -20.10 -29.86 0.05
C ILE A 436 -20.34 -28.50 -0.64
N LYS A 437 -21.47 -28.39 -1.35
CA LYS A 437 -21.90 -27.13 -1.93
C LYS A 437 -22.51 -26.23 -0.87
N ASN A 438 -21.94 -25.05 -0.70
CA ASN A 438 -22.37 -24.01 0.20
C ASN A 438 -23.04 -22.89 -0.60
N GLN A 439 -24.27 -22.50 -0.21
CA GLN A 439 -25.01 -21.44 -0.85
C GLN A 439 -25.81 -20.70 0.21
N ILE A 440 -25.25 -19.59 0.70
CA ILE A 440 -25.84 -18.73 1.73
C ILE A 440 -25.69 -17.27 1.37
N SER A 441 -26.60 -16.46 1.88
CA SER A 441 -26.53 -15.00 1.80
C SER A 441 -26.88 -14.38 3.14
N ILE A 442 -26.19 -13.28 3.48
CA ILE A 442 -26.55 -12.40 4.60
C ILE A 442 -26.92 -11.06 4.01
N SER A 443 -28.04 -10.51 4.41
CA SER A 443 -28.49 -9.17 4.02
C SER A 443 -28.97 -8.38 5.23
N LYS A 444 -28.64 -7.09 5.28
CA LYS A 444 -29.14 -6.16 6.28
C LYS A 444 -30.54 -5.69 5.88
N LYS A 445 -31.51 -5.82 6.78
CA LYS A 445 -32.86 -5.26 6.64
C LYS A 445 -33.16 -4.45 7.89
N ASN A 446 -33.26 -3.14 7.77
CA ASN A 446 -33.37 -2.21 8.88
C ASN A 446 -32.17 -2.36 9.86
N LYS A 447 -32.45 -2.77 11.12
CA LYS A 447 -31.44 -3.05 12.15
C LYS A 447 -31.04 -4.52 12.26
N ASP A 448 -31.72 -5.42 11.55
CA ASP A 448 -31.53 -6.87 11.61
C ASP A 448 -30.75 -7.37 10.40
N TYR A 449 -29.97 -8.43 10.61
CA TYR A 449 -29.36 -9.21 9.54
C TYR A 449 -30.19 -10.47 9.27
N HIS A 450 -30.33 -10.84 8.01
CA HIS A 450 -31.04 -12.02 7.55
C HIS A 450 -30.06 -12.96 6.83
N LEU A 451 -29.79 -14.11 7.43
CA LEU A 451 -29.03 -15.20 6.85
C LEU A 451 -29.98 -16.19 6.21
N ASN A 452 -29.93 -16.32 4.90
CA ASN A 452 -30.72 -17.28 4.13
C ASN A 452 -29.81 -18.21 3.36
N GLY A 453 -30.21 -19.47 3.17
CA GLY A 453 -29.41 -20.41 2.41
C GLY A 453 -30.13 -21.67 1.98
N ASN A 454 -29.65 -22.27 0.87
CA ASN A 454 -30.06 -23.59 0.44
C ASN A 454 -29.24 -24.68 1.13
N SER A 455 -27.94 -24.44 1.34
CA SER A 455 -27.04 -25.40 2.00
C SER A 455 -25.83 -24.70 2.62
N PHE A 456 -25.38 -25.20 3.76
CA PHE A 456 -24.18 -24.69 4.44
C PHE A 456 -23.51 -25.77 5.26
N ASN A 457 -22.17 -25.88 5.17
CA ASN A 457 -21.35 -26.72 6.04
C ASN A 457 -20.92 -25.94 7.27
N ALA A 458 -21.59 -26.20 8.41
CA ALA A 458 -21.32 -25.55 9.67
C ALA A 458 -20.22 -26.23 10.50
N ASN A 459 -19.66 -27.35 10.02
CA ASN A 459 -18.73 -28.20 10.76
C ASN A 459 -17.57 -27.41 11.40
N LYS A 460 -16.85 -26.63 10.60
CA LYS A 460 -15.71 -25.83 11.07
C LYS A 460 -16.11 -24.67 12.01
N LEU A 461 -17.27 -24.05 11.76
CA LEU A 461 -17.79 -23.01 12.65
C LEU A 461 -18.11 -23.56 14.03
N ILE A 462 -18.74 -24.73 14.08
CA ILE A 462 -19.08 -25.39 15.35
C ILE A 462 -17.80 -25.78 16.09
N ASP A 463 -16.81 -26.38 15.40
CA ASP A 463 -15.53 -26.77 16.00
C ASP A 463 -14.77 -25.55 16.57
N ASN A 464 -14.76 -24.43 15.84
CA ASN A 464 -14.14 -23.20 16.32
C ASN A 464 -14.90 -22.57 17.49
N PHE A 465 -16.23 -22.59 17.45
CA PHE A 465 -17.05 -22.12 18.57
C PHE A 465 -16.78 -22.91 19.86
N LEU A 466 -16.62 -24.21 19.77
CA LEU A 466 -16.31 -25.08 20.91
C LEU A 466 -14.88 -24.91 21.44
N LYS A 467 -13.93 -24.46 20.60
CA LYS A 467 -12.51 -24.28 20.97
C LYS A 467 -12.20 -22.92 21.60
N THR A 468 -12.99 -21.89 21.31
CA THR A 468 -12.64 -20.49 21.59
C THR A 468 -13.21 -20.00 22.91
N GLU A 469 -12.60 -20.34 24.05
CA GLU A 469 -12.87 -19.62 25.32
C GLU A 469 -11.81 -18.55 25.66
N SER A 470 -10.60 -18.62 25.09
CA SER A 470 -9.45 -17.83 25.54
C SER A 470 -9.23 -16.47 24.84
N ASN A 471 -9.91 -16.15 23.74
CA ASN A 471 -9.66 -14.93 22.97
C ASN A 471 -10.87 -13.98 22.82
N ARG A 472 -11.78 -13.92 23.80
CA ARG A 472 -13.02 -13.13 23.72
C ARG A 472 -12.86 -11.62 23.99
N ASN A 473 -11.65 -11.10 24.18
CA ASN A 473 -11.45 -9.74 24.68
C ASN A 473 -11.45 -8.63 23.61
N LYS A 474 -11.52 -8.94 22.30
CA LYS A 474 -11.65 -7.90 21.27
C LYS A 474 -13.03 -7.93 20.62
N SER A 475 -13.77 -6.84 20.80
CA SER A 475 -15.06 -6.67 20.13
C SER A 475 -14.83 -6.54 18.61
N ILE A 476 -15.39 -7.48 17.83
CA ILE A 476 -15.34 -7.48 16.35
C ILE A 476 -16.41 -6.54 15.80
N PHE A 477 -17.57 -6.45 16.45
CA PHE A 477 -18.68 -5.61 16.02
C PHE A 477 -18.77 -4.35 16.87
N LYS A 478 -19.06 -3.23 16.24
CA LYS A 478 -19.28 -1.95 16.92
C LYS A 478 -20.61 -1.96 17.70
N ASP A 479 -21.67 -2.38 17.04
CA ASP A 479 -23.03 -2.26 17.54
C ASP A 479 -23.67 -3.63 17.83
N SER A 480 -24.74 -3.60 18.61
CA SER A 480 -25.59 -4.77 18.83
C SER A 480 -26.50 -4.99 17.61
N PHE A 481 -26.71 -6.25 17.26
CA PHE A 481 -27.58 -6.62 16.14
C PHE A 481 -28.26 -7.96 16.37
N LYS A 482 -29.36 -8.18 15.63
CA LYS A 482 -30.06 -9.46 15.56
C LYS A 482 -29.79 -10.11 14.22
N LEU A 483 -29.39 -11.39 14.24
CA LEU A 483 -29.21 -12.23 13.05
C LEU A 483 -30.38 -13.23 13.00
N LYS A 484 -31.28 -13.07 12.08
CA LYS A 484 -32.35 -14.05 11.75
C LYS A 484 -31.78 -15.02 10.71
N MET A 485 -32.08 -16.30 10.85
CA MET A 485 -31.53 -17.33 9.96
C MET A 485 -32.62 -18.27 9.44
N ASN A 486 -32.44 -18.68 8.19
CA ASN A 486 -33.26 -19.69 7.53
C ASN A 486 -32.38 -20.42 6.51
N ILE A 487 -31.99 -21.67 6.81
CA ILE A 487 -31.13 -22.49 5.95
C ILE A 487 -31.83 -23.84 5.75
N LYS A 488 -32.05 -24.21 4.48
CA LYS A 488 -32.77 -25.46 4.16
C LYS A 488 -32.02 -26.71 4.57
N ARG A 489 -30.69 -26.73 4.35
CA ARG A 489 -29.80 -27.86 4.69
C ARG A 489 -28.54 -27.37 5.36
N THR A 490 -28.25 -27.82 6.58
CA THR A 490 -27.02 -27.50 7.29
C THR A 490 -26.28 -28.78 7.60
N TYR A 491 -25.03 -28.89 7.14
CA TYR A 491 -24.17 -30.03 7.42
C TYR A 491 -23.45 -29.79 8.76
N LEU A 492 -23.68 -30.68 9.72
CA LEU A 492 -22.93 -30.72 10.96
C LEU A 492 -21.56 -31.39 10.73
N ASP A 493 -21.55 -32.44 9.90
CA ASP A 493 -20.40 -33.10 9.31
C ASP A 493 -20.82 -33.75 7.97
N LYS A 494 -19.93 -34.52 7.33
CA LYS A 494 -20.22 -35.18 6.04
C LYS A 494 -21.42 -36.10 6.06
N LEU A 495 -21.74 -36.72 7.20
CA LEU A 495 -22.77 -37.74 7.37
C LEU A 495 -24.05 -37.18 7.99
N ASN A 496 -23.94 -36.14 8.79
CA ASN A 496 -25.04 -35.61 9.60
C ASN A 496 -25.53 -34.28 9.06
N ILE A 497 -26.74 -34.29 8.53
CA ILE A 497 -27.41 -33.13 7.92
C ILE A 497 -28.66 -32.80 8.73
N ILE A 498 -28.82 -31.54 9.07
CA ILE A 498 -30.06 -31.00 9.64
C ILE A 498 -30.79 -30.16 8.57
N LYS A 499 -32.11 -30.17 8.63
CA LYS A 499 -33.01 -29.51 7.69
C LYS A 499 -33.76 -28.39 8.37
N ASN A 500 -34.06 -27.33 7.60
CA ASN A 500 -34.90 -26.20 8.04
C ASN A 500 -34.36 -25.60 9.34
N LEU A 501 -33.07 -25.16 9.29
CA LEU A 501 -32.48 -24.42 10.39
C LEU A 501 -33.09 -23.02 10.41
N GLU A 502 -33.90 -22.71 11.37
CA GLU A 502 -34.62 -21.45 11.52
C GLU A 502 -34.43 -20.86 12.92
N GLY A 503 -34.45 -19.52 13.00
CA GLY A 503 -34.37 -18.86 14.30
C GLY A 503 -33.61 -17.54 14.26
N TYR A 504 -33.07 -17.17 15.41
CA TYR A 504 -32.32 -15.93 15.54
C TYR A 504 -31.24 -16.00 16.63
N LEU A 505 -30.26 -15.11 16.48
CA LEU A 505 -29.23 -14.77 17.47
C LEU A 505 -29.23 -13.25 17.69
N VAL A 506 -29.14 -12.80 18.94
CA VAL A 506 -28.95 -11.39 19.30
C VAL A 506 -27.56 -11.23 19.89
N PHE A 507 -26.76 -10.42 19.21
CA PHE A 507 -25.40 -10.06 19.63
C PHE A 507 -25.41 -8.72 20.36
N LYS A 508 -24.72 -8.67 21.51
CA LYS A 508 -24.44 -7.46 22.26
C LYS A 508 -23.01 -7.54 22.78
N ASN A 509 -22.16 -6.56 22.43
CA ASN A 509 -20.74 -6.55 22.81
C ASN A 509 -20.01 -7.87 22.49
N ASN A 510 -20.21 -8.42 21.29
CA ASN A 510 -19.71 -9.72 20.83
C ASN A 510 -20.21 -10.96 21.58
N GLU A 511 -21.10 -10.80 22.53
CA GLU A 511 -21.72 -11.89 23.23
C GLU A 511 -23.11 -12.18 22.66
N ILE A 512 -23.46 -13.47 22.52
CA ILE A 512 -24.84 -13.85 22.21
C ILE A 512 -25.62 -13.78 23.52
N VAL A 513 -26.57 -12.84 23.58
CA VAL A 513 -27.38 -12.58 24.77
C VAL A 513 -28.77 -13.21 24.69
N ASP A 514 -29.30 -13.42 23.49
CA ASP A 514 -30.55 -14.11 23.24
C ASP A 514 -30.45 -14.93 21.97
N ALA A 515 -30.98 -16.13 21.98
CA ALA A 515 -31.00 -17.05 20.86
C ALA A 515 -32.20 -17.97 20.94
N ASN A 516 -32.80 -18.26 19.78
CA ASN A 516 -33.77 -19.33 19.63
C ASN A 516 -33.64 -19.91 18.23
N ILE A 517 -33.09 -21.12 18.16
CA ILE A 517 -32.80 -21.83 16.91
C ILE A 517 -33.50 -23.20 16.97
N GLY A 518 -34.22 -23.52 15.93
CA GLY A 518 -34.85 -24.81 15.70
C GLY A 518 -34.36 -25.44 14.40
N SER A 519 -34.29 -26.76 14.36
CA SER A 519 -33.99 -27.55 13.18
C SER A 519 -34.42 -29.00 13.37
N GLN A 520 -34.26 -29.85 12.35
CA GLN A 520 -34.62 -31.26 12.43
C GLN A 520 -33.70 -32.14 11.57
N PHE A 521 -33.40 -33.34 12.00
CA PHE A 521 -32.78 -34.40 11.21
C PHE A 521 -33.83 -35.06 10.30
N SER A 522 -35.00 -35.34 10.86
CA SER A 522 -36.20 -35.90 10.18
C SER A 522 -37.48 -35.26 10.76
N LYS A 523 -38.67 -35.61 10.28
CA LYS A 523 -39.94 -35.14 10.84
C LYS A 523 -40.07 -35.40 12.34
N GLU A 524 -39.47 -36.50 12.84
CA GLU A 524 -39.57 -36.94 14.24
C GLU A 524 -38.37 -36.49 15.08
N LYS A 525 -37.21 -36.20 14.47
CA LYS A 525 -35.98 -35.89 15.19
C LYS A 525 -35.64 -34.42 15.10
N LYS A 526 -35.86 -33.69 16.18
CA LYS A 526 -35.72 -32.23 16.27
C LYS A 526 -34.43 -31.82 16.99
N ILE A 527 -34.08 -30.58 16.76
CA ILE A 527 -33.02 -29.86 17.49
C ILE A 527 -33.58 -28.53 17.94
N ARG A 528 -33.26 -28.14 19.16
CA ARG A 528 -33.58 -26.82 19.72
C ARG A 528 -32.39 -26.28 20.49
N PHE A 529 -32.04 -25.03 20.24
CA PHE A 529 -31.02 -24.32 20.98
C PHE A 529 -31.55 -22.96 21.40
N THR A 530 -31.41 -22.64 22.69
CA THR A 530 -31.82 -21.33 23.20
C THR A 530 -30.75 -20.72 24.09
N ILE A 531 -30.67 -19.40 24.08
CA ILE A 531 -29.94 -18.60 25.07
C ILE A 531 -30.87 -17.51 25.54
N LYS A 532 -30.93 -17.29 26.85
CA LYS A 532 -31.59 -16.16 27.47
C LYS A 532 -30.72 -15.56 28.55
N LYS A 533 -30.47 -14.24 28.46
CA LYS A 533 -29.74 -13.49 29.48
C LYS A 533 -30.69 -12.57 30.22
N ASN A 534 -30.93 -12.85 31.51
CA ASN A 534 -31.70 -12.02 32.40
C ASN A 534 -30.77 -11.48 33.49
N ASN A 535 -30.65 -10.12 33.57
CA ASN A 535 -29.76 -9.45 34.52
C ASN A 535 -28.33 -10.03 34.51
N ASN A 536 -27.95 -10.75 35.59
CA ASN A 536 -26.61 -11.32 35.78
C ASN A 536 -26.51 -12.80 35.41
N GLU A 537 -27.60 -13.41 34.93
CA GLU A 537 -27.61 -14.84 34.60
C GLU A 537 -27.85 -15.06 33.10
N LYS A 538 -27.08 -15.97 32.53
CA LYS A 538 -27.23 -16.41 31.14
C LYS A 538 -27.53 -17.90 31.12
N ILE A 539 -28.74 -18.22 30.70
CA ILE A 539 -29.23 -19.58 30.59
C ILE A 539 -29.07 -20.05 29.14
N THR A 540 -28.39 -21.18 28.95
CA THR A 540 -28.21 -21.82 27.65
C THR A 540 -28.85 -23.20 27.71
N THR A 541 -29.76 -23.52 26.78
CA THR A 541 -30.29 -24.87 26.64
C THR A 541 -30.06 -25.42 25.25
N PHE A 542 -29.80 -26.70 25.16
CA PHE A 542 -29.65 -27.41 23.91
C PHE A 542 -30.30 -28.78 24.02
N PHE A 543 -31.17 -29.08 23.10
CA PHE A 543 -31.85 -30.35 22.97
C PHE A 543 -31.66 -30.94 21.57
N SER A 544 -31.45 -32.24 21.48
CA SER A 544 -31.43 -32.96 20.20
C SER A 544 -31.88 -34.40 20.35
N ASP A 545 -32.83 -34.85 19.53
CA ASP A 545 -33.26 -36.24 19.44
C ASP A 545 -32.20 -37.18 18.85
N LEU A 546 -31.03 -36.67 18.45
CA LEU A 546 -29.87 -37.43 18.00
C LEU A 546 -28.61 -36.88 18.63
N ALA A 547 -28.05 -37.61 19.63
CA ALA A 547 -26.87 -37.18 20.38
C ALA A 547 -25.54 -37.41 19.61
N LYS A 548 -25.47 -38.47 18.80
CA LYS A 548 -24.26 -38.93 18.10
C LYS A 548 -23.47 -37.82 17.37
N PRO A 549 -24.05 -36.91 16.58
CA PRO A 549 -23.31 -35.87 15.86
C PRO A 549 -22.58 -34.87 16.77
N PHE A 550 -23.07 -34.69 17.99
CA PHE A 550 -22.54 -33.74 18.98
C PHE A 550 -21.50 -34.41 19.86
N VAL A 551 -21.79 -35.62 20.39
CA VAL A 551 -20.88 -36.40 21.24
C VAL A 551 -19.63 -36.81 20.51
N LYS A 552 -19.72 -37.19 19.24
CA LYS A 552 -18.57 -37.57 18.38
C LYS A 552 -17.49 -36.48 18.28
N ARG A 553 -17.81 -35.21 18.51
CA ARG A 553 -16.84 -34.12 18.53
C ARG A 553 -15.91 -34.17 19.73
N TYR A 554 -16.31 -34.84 20.80
CA TYR A 554 -15.49 -35.13 21.95
C TYR A 554 -14.73 -36.43 21.72
N LYS A 555 -13.47 -36.34 21.25
CA LYS A 555 -12.65 -37.47 20.78
C LYS A 555 -12.38 -38.58 21.83
N PHE A 556 -12.63 -38.29 23.10
CA PHE A 556 -12.43 -39.26 24.20
C PHE A 556 -13.59 -40.26 24.33
N ILE A 557 -14.75 -39.99 23.75
CA ILE A 557 -15.89 -40.93 23.71
C ILE A 557 -15.91 -41.57 22.32
N LYS A 558 -15.42 -42.82 22.26
CA LYS A 558 -15.40 -43.57 21.01
C LYS A 558 -16.57 -44.56 20.95
N GLY A 559 -16.97 -44.92 19.73
CA GLY A 559 -18.01 -45.90 19.49
C GLY A 559 -19.41 -45.52 19.96
N PHE A 560 -19.69 -44.20 20.17
CA PHE A 560 -21.01 -43.71 20.60
C PHE A 560 -22.04 -43.84 19.49
N GLU A 561 -23.20 -44.41 19.79
CA GLU A 561 -24.31 -44.59 18.86
C GLU A 561 -25.69 -44.30 19.49
N GLY A 562 -26.57 -43.72 18.67
CA GLY A 562 -27.94 -43.41 19.07
C GLY A 562 -28.05 -42.20 19.99
N GLY A 563 -29.01 -42.28 20.90
CA GLY A 563 -29.29 -41.37 22.01
C GLY A 563 -29.87 -40.02 21.64
N SER A 564 -30.59 -39.44 22.59
CA SER A 564 -30.97 -38.03 22.63
C SER A 564 -30.11 -37.28 23.65
N ILE A 565 -29.97 -35.96 23.50
CA ILE A 565 -29.16 -35.12 24.38
C ILE A 565 -29.96 -33.92 24.85
N ASP A 566 -29.90 -33.65 26.15
CA ASP A 566 -30.40 -32.46 26.80
C ASP A 566 -29.29 -31.80 27.60
N PHE A 567 -29.08 -30.50 27.33
CA PHE A 567 -28.06 -29.71 28.00
C PHE A 567 -28.64 -28.42 28.52
N ASN A 568 -28.41 -28.14 29.80
CA ASN A 568 -28.77 -26.91 30.47
C ASN A 568 -27.54 -26.30 31.14
N SER A 569 -27.32 -25.00 30.97
CA SER A 569 -26.18 -24.31 31.56
C SER A 569 -26.60 -22.92 32.02
N VAL A 570 -26.27 -22.58 33.26
CA VAL A 570 -26.51 -21.28 33.89
C VAL A 570 -25.16 -20.64 34.20
N LYS A 571 -24.86 -19.56 33.53
CA LYS A 571 -23.66 -18.75 33.77
C LYS A 571 -24.02 -17.54 34.62
N LYS A 572 -23.37 -17.39 35.79
CA LYS A 572 -23.48 -16.24 36.68
C LYS A 572 -22.07 -15.71 36.95
N ASN A 573 -21.80 -14.48 36.57
CA ASN A 573 -20.46 -13.89 36.60
C ASN A 573 -19.43 -14.79 35.84
N ASN A 574 -18.38 -15.24 36.52
CA ASN A 574 -17.33 -16.10 35.96
C ASN A 574 -17.59 -17.59 36.12
N LYS A 575 -18.63 -17.96 36.87
CA LYS A 575 -18.96 -19.37 37.15
C LYS A 575 -20.11 -19.85 36.28
N THR A 576 -19.95 -21.02 35.69
CA THR A 576 -20.98 -21.68 34.88
C THR A 576 -21.34 -23.01 35.53
N ASN A 577 -22.59 -23.24 35.85
CA ASN A 577 -23.08 -24.55 36.32
C ASN A 577 -23.86 -25.19 35.17
N SER A 578 -23.59 -26.43 34.87
CA SER A 578 -24.14 -27.16 33.72
C SER A 578 -24.59 -28.54 34.06
N ILE A 579 -25.66 -28.96 33.41
CA ILE A 579 -26.21 -30.33 33.48
C ILE A 579 -26.28 -30.82 32.03
N LEU A 580 -25.66 -31.96 31.77
CA LEU A 580 -25.72 -32.68 30.51
C LEU A 580 -26.40 -34.01 30.73
N LYS A 581 -27.48 -34.29 30.02
CA LYS A 581 -28.17 -35.57 30.01
C LYS A 581 -28.14 -36.19 28.64
N ILE A 582 -27.94 -37.50 28.59
CA ILE A 582 -28.02 -38.30 27.36
C ILE A 582 -28.86 -39.54 27.65
N TYR A 583 -29.84 -39.81 26.78
CA TYR A 583 -30.74 -40.94 26.95
C TYR A 583 -30.61 -41.92 25.81
N ASP A 584 -30.82 -43.22 26.08
CA ASP A 584 -30.96 -44.35 25.14
C ASP A 584 -29.84 -44.43 24.10
N PHE A 585 -28.60 -44.57 24.57
CA PHE A 585 -27.41 -44.67 23.72
C PHE A 585 -26.65 -45.96 23.89
N LYS A 586 -25.70 -46.26 22.99
CA LYS A 586 -24.79 -47.40 23.02
C LYS A 586 -23.34 -46.95 22.93
N LEU A 587 -22.42 -47.66 23.56
CA LEU A 587 -20.99 -47.55 23.43
C LEU A 587 -20.38 -48.82 22.89
N LYS A 588 -19.86 -48.81 21.66
CA LYS A 588 -19.21 -49.97 21.02
C LYS A 588 -17.77 -50.16 21.49
N GLU A 589 -17.09 -49.08 21.81
CA GLU A 589 -15.69 -49.08 22.24
C GLU A 589 -15.63 -48.68 23.72
N LEU A 590 -15.39 -49.66 24.57
CA LEU A 590 -15.19 -49.45 25.99
C LEU A 590 -13.79 -49.88 26.40
N PRO A 591 -13.20 -49.30 27.47
CA PRO A 591 -12.01 -49.79 28.09
C PRO A 591 -12.14 -51.27 28.46
N THR A 592 -11.04 -52.02 28.35
CA THR A 592 -11.04 -53.48 28.57
C THR A 592 -11.64 -53.87 29.92
N LEU A 593 -11.33 -53.13 30.98
CA LEU A 593 -11.87 -53.36 32.31
C LEU A 593 -13.41 -53.26 32.34
N THR A 594 -13.97 -52.25 31.68
CA THR A 594 -15.42 -52.07 31.57
C THR A 594 -16.06 -53.25 30.82
N LYS A 595 -15.43 -53.73 29.75
CA LYS A 595 -15.90 -54.92 29.01
C LYS A 595 -15.92 -56.17 29.91
N VAL A 596 -14.88 -56.38 30.70
CA VAL A 596 -14.79 -57.51 31.65
C VAL A 596 -15.91 -57.44 32.70
N LEU A 597 -16.13 -56.23 33.25
CA LEU A 597 -17.20 -56.03 34.26
C LEU A 597 -18.62 -56.22 33.67
N THR A 598 -18.83 -55.88 32.39
CA THR A 598 -20.11 -56.12 31.73
C THR A 598 -20.44 -57.60 31.53
N LEU A 599 -19.42 -58.47 31.43
CA LEU A 599 -19.60 -59.92 31.37
C LEU A 599 -20.16 -60.55 32.70
N ALA A 600 -20.20 -59.73 33.75
CA ALA A 600 -20.85 -60.15 35.00
C ALA A 600 -22.38 -60.07 34.94
N SER A 601 -22.97 -59.59 33.86
CA SER A 601 -24.42 -59.60 33.65
C SER A 601 -24.80 -60.32 32.37
N LEU A 602 -25.96 -61.00 32.35
CA LEU A 602 -26.48 -61.67 31.16
C LEU A 602 -26.71 -60.68 29.99
N GLN A 603 -27.19 -59.49 30.28
CA GLN A 603 -27.40 -58.46 29.27
C GLN A 603 -26.06 -57.94 28.70
N GLY A 604 -25.04 -57.79 29.57
CA GLY A 604 -23.71 -57.37 29.13
C GLY A 604 -23.03 -58.41 28.24
N ILE A 605 -23.22 -59.68 28.54
CA ILE A 605 -22.75 -60.80 27.70
C ILE A 605 -23.44 -60.72 26.34
N ALA A 606 -24.75 -60.53 26.28
CA ALA A 606 -25.52 -60.41 25.06
C ALA A 606 -25.08 -59.17 24.23
N ASP A 607 -24.89 -58.02 24.86
CA ASP A 607 -24.46 -56.76 24.23
C ASP A 607 -23.02 -56.88 23.66
N VAL A 608 -22.11 -57.57 24.32
CA VAL A 608 -20.75 -57.82 23.85
C VAL A 608 -20.71 -58.82 22.70
N LEU A 609 -21.45 -59.93 22.81
CA LEU A 609 -21.49 -60.99 21.82
C LEU A 609 -22.19 -60.56 20.53
N SER A 610 -23.24 -59.73 20.62
CA SER A 610 -23.92 -59.16 19.42
C SER A 610 -23.07 -58.13 18.66
N GLY A 611 -21.98 -57.64 19.30
CA GLY A 611 -21.17 -56.57 18.72
C GLY A 611 -21.91 -55.19 18.62
N GLU A 612 -23.13 -55.10 19.18
CA GLU A 612 -23.92 -53.87 19.13
C GLU A 612 -23.44 -52.78 20.11
N GLY A 613 -22.55 -53.14 21.04
CA GLY A 613 -22.05 -52.28 22.12
C GLY A 613 -22.95 -52.28 23.35
N ILE A 614 -22.43 -51.73 24.43
CA ILE A 614 -23.13 -51.70 25.74
C ILE A 614 -24.15 -50.59 25.74
N ARG A 615 -25.36 -50.90 26.16
CA ARG A 615 -26.49 -49.95 26.21
C ARG A 615 -26.49 -49.20 27.55
N PHE A 616 -26.87 -47.93 27.46
CA PHE A 616 -27.17 -47.06 28.59
C PHE A 616 -28.51 -46.40 28.37
N ASN A 617 -29.35 -46.42 29.40
CA ASN A 617 -30.66 -45.79 29.38
C ASN A 617 -30.52 -44.28 29.65
N GLU A 618 -29.64 -43.94 30.58
CA GLU A 618 -29.43 -42.57 31.02
C GLU A 618 -27.96 -42.31 31.37
N PHE A 619 -27.49 -41.14 31.00
CA PHE A 619 -26.24 -40.52 31.44
C PHE A 619 -26.56 -39.12 31.90
N GLU A 620 -26.09 -38.73 33.08
CA GLU A 620 -26.15 -37.36 33.57
C GLU A 620 -24.77 -36.92 34.08
N MET A 621 -24.37 -35.71 33.71
CA MET A 621 -23.16 -35.08 34.19
C MET A 621 -23.47 -33.70 34.74
N ASN A 622 -23.24 -33.49 36.02
CA ASN A 622 -23.35 -32.20 36.72
C ASN A 622 -21.96 -31.60 36.90
N PHE A 623 -21.69 -30.45 36.32
CA PHE A 623 -20.39 -29.84 36.38
C PHE A 623 -20.45 -28.32 36.47
N SER A 624 -19.40 -27.73 37.02
CA SER A 624 -19.19 -26.30 37.06
C SER A 624 -17.87 -25.93 36.38
N ASN A 625 -17.85 -24.78 35.73
CA ASN A 625 -16.66 -24.26 35.07
C ASN A 625 -16.33 -22.86 35.59
N GLU A 626 -15.09 -22.67 36.09
CA GLU A 626 -14.60 -21.40 36.61
C GLU A 626 -13.09 -21.33 36.40
N ASN A 627 -12.58 -20.22 35.82
CA ASN A 627 -11.16 -19.96 35.63
C ASN A 627 -10.36 -21.14 35.01
N ASN A 628 -10.85 -21.69 33.87
CA ASN A 628 -10.29 -22.86 33.18
C ASN A 628 -10.33 -24.20 33.90
N LEU A 629 -10.90 -24.25 35.10
CA LEU A 629 -11.12 -25.49 35.84
C LEU A 629 -12.59 -25.89 35.67
N MET A 630 -12.80 -27.08 35.07
CA MET A 630 -14.10 -27.74 35.04
C MET A 630 -14.15 -28.74 36.19
N LYS A 631 -14.93 -28.45 37.22
CA LYS A 631 -15.20 -29.37 38.31
C LYS A 631 -16.40 -30.23 37.94
N ILE A 632 -16.21 -31.54 37.89
CA ILE A 632 -17.28 -32.52 37.68
C ILE A 632 -17.75 -32.96 39.03
N ASN A 633 -18.93 -32.47 39.44
CA ASN A 633 -19.50 -32.77 40.74
C ASN A 633 -19.98 -34.21 40.77
N GLU A 634 -20.63 -34.64 39.69
CA GLU A 634 -21.16 -35.99 39.55
C GLU A 634 -21.32 -36.36 38.07
N ILE A 635 -20.94 -37.56 37.72
CA ILE A 635 -21.37 -38.28 36.53
C ILE A 635 -22.03 -39.53 37.00
N TYR A 636 -23.27 -39.80 36.61
CA TYR A 636 -23.82 -41.13 36.66
C TYR A 636 -24.33 -41.60 35.32
N SER A 637 -24.24 -42.88 35.07
CA SER A 637 -24.82 -43.48 33.87
C SER A 637 -25.40 -44.85 34.26
N ILE A 638 -26.63 -45.07 33.81
CA ILE A 638 -27.39 -46.27 34.15
C ILE A 638 -27.64 -47.05 32.86
N GLY A 639 -27.23 -48.31 32.86
CA GLY A 639 -27.48 -49.25 31.78
C GLY A 639 -27.91 -50.63 32.29
N PRO A 640 -28.56 -51.44 31.43
CA PRO A 640 -29.02 -52.77 31.79
C PRO A 640 -27.86 -53.75 32.11
N ALA A 641 -26.64 -53.46 31.67
CA ALA A 641 -25.45 -54.27 31.90
C ALA A 641 -24.53 -53.71 32.98
N ILE A 642 -24.45 -52.37 33.12
CA ILE A 642 -23.51 -51.71 34.02
C ILE A 642 -24.01 -50.33 34.38
N SER A 643 -23.78 -49.89 35.61
CA SER A 643 -23.97 -48.52 36.07
C SER A 643 -22.64 -47.90 36.45
N VAL A 644 -22.50 -46.58 36.27
CA VAL A 644 -21.29 -45.81 36.48
C VAL A 644 -21.59 -44.63 37.38
N LEU A 645 -20.78 -44.39 38.40
CA LEU A 645 -20.80 -43.20 39.23
C LEU A 645 -19.38 -42.63 39.32
N MET A 646 -19.16 -41.37 38.89
CA MET A 646 -17.85 -40.71 38.89
C MET A 646 -17.94 -39.26 39.33
N ASN A 647 -16.82 -38.74 39.82
CA ASN A 647 -16.58 -37.33 40.00
C ASN A 647 -15.12 -36.96 39.69
N GLY A 648 -14.80 -35.66 39.61
CA GLY A 648 -13.44 -35.27 39.34
C GLY A 648 -13.32 -33.85 38.77
N TYR A 649 -12.31 -33.64 37.94
CA TYR A 649 -12.09 -32.32 37.31
C TYR A 649 -11.33 -32.47 35.99
N VAL A 650 -11.45 -31.41 35.19
CA VAL A 650 -10.67 -31.20 33.97
C VAL A 650 -10.02 -29.84 34.06
N GLU A 651 -8.69 -29.77 34.00
CA GLU A 651 -7.89 -28.56 34.06
C GLU A 651 -7.30 -28.22 32.69
N ASP A 652 -7.45 -26.97 32.25
CA ASP A 652 -6.96 -26.45 30.96
C ASP A 652 -7.28 -27.35 29.75
N LYS A 653 -8.35 -28.15 29.82
CA LYS A 653 -8.73 -29.11 28.77
C LYS A 653 -7.63 -30.17 28.46
N LYS A 654 -6.61 -30.28 29.32
CA LYS A 654 -5.46 -31.16 29.14
C LYS A 654 -5.40 -32.27 30.17
N LEU A 655 -5.57 -31.95 31.47
CA LEU A 655 -5.55 -32.89 32.54
C LEU A 655 -6.97 -33.30 32.90
N ILE A 656 -7.28 -34.59 32.76
CA ILE A 656 -8.56 -35.19 33.15
C ILE A 656 -8.29 -36.09 34.33
N SER A 657 -8.88 -35.81 35.49
CA SER A 657 -8.81 -36.64 36.69
C SER A 657 -10.23 -37.02 37.10
N LEU A 658 -10.56 -38.27 36.90
CA LEU A 658 -11.87 -38.84 37.28
C LEU A 658 -11.63 -40.05 38.21
N ARG A 659 -12.47 -40.15 39.24
CA ARG A 659 -12.54 -41.33 40.13
C ARG A 659 -14.00 -41.74 40.28
N GLY A 660 -14.24 -43.02 40.40
CA GLY A 660 -15.61 -43.48 40.54
C GLY A 660 -15.75 -44.99 40.70
N THR A 661 -16.96 -45.44 40.70
CA THR A 661 -17.36 -46.83 40.86
C THR A 661 -18.10 -47.29 39.62
N LEU A 662 -17.79 -48.52 39.19
CA LEU A 662 -18.48 -49.24 38.13
C LEU A 662 -19.23 -50.42 38.80
N VAL A 663 -20.53 -50.50 38.61
CA VAL A 663 -21.38 -51.52 39.23
C VAL A 663 -22.01 -52.37 38.12
N PRO A 664 -21.66 -53.66 37.98
CA PRO A 664 -22.35 -54.57 37.07
C PRO A 664 -23.81 -54.74 37.50
N ALA A 665 -24.71 -54.72 36.55
CA ALA A 665 -26.13 -55.02 36.79
C ALA A 665 -26.30 -56.54 36.84
N THR A 666 -26.08 -57.11 38.00
CA THR A 666 -26.24 -58.58 38.24
C THR A 666 -27.61 -58.86 38.82
N THR A 667 -28.07 -60.11 38.67
CA THR A 667 -29.26 -60.59 39.37
C THR A 667 -29.07 -60.49 40.90
N LEU A 668 -27.84 -60.54 41.37
CA LEU A 668 -27.41 -60.30 42.75
C LEU A 668 -27.78 -58.92 43.25
N ASN A 669 -27.64 -57.88 42.41
CA ASN A 669 -27.99 -56.46 42.73
C ASN A 669 -29.50 -56.33 42.95
N LYS A 670 -30.32 -57.05 42.17
CA LYS A 670 -31.79 -57.12 42.41
C LYS A 670 -32.14 -57.79 43.71
N THR A 671 -31.40 -58.87 44.03
CA THR A 671 -31.62 -59.60 45.30
C THR A 671 -31.12 -58.79 46.48
N ILE A 672 -29.99 -58.11 46.39
CA ILE A 672 -29.46 -57.23 47.44
C ILE A 672 -30.37 -56.00 47.60
N GLY A 673 -30.84 -55.43 46.52
CA GLY A 673 -31.79 -54.30 46.53
C GLY A 673 -33.15 -54.58 47.13
N SER A 674 -33.52 -55.89 47.17
CA SER A 674 -34.75 -56.35 47.82
C SER A 674 -34.59 -56.58 49.32
N ILE A 675 -33.37 -56.51 49.89
CA ILE A 675 -33.11 -56.69 51.33
C ILE A 675 -33.40 -55.37 52.05
N PRO A 676 -34.39 -55.26 52.90
CA PRO A 676 -34.69 -54.07 53.67
C PRO A 676 -33.42 -53.56 54.41
N PHE A 677 -33.18 -52.23 54.39
CA PHE A 677 -32.03 -51.54 54.98
C PHE A 677 -30.68 -51.72 54.27
N ILE A 678 -30.33 -52.91 53.83
CA ILE A 678 -29.02 -53.20 53.20
C ILE A 678 -29.10 -52.81 51.69
N GLY A 679 -30.24 -53.03 51.02
CA GLY A 679 -30.47 -52.75 49.61
C GLY A 679 -30.35 -51.27 49.30
N GLU A 680 -30.90 -50.42 50.15
CA GLU A 680 -30.81 -48.95 49.94
C GLU A 680 -29.39 -48.41 50.13
N ILE A 681 -28.59 -49.01 51.02
CA ILE A 681 -27.20 -48.58 51.28
C ILE A 681 -26.24 -49.06 50.23
N LEU A 682 -26.36 -50.30 49.69
CA LEU A 682 -25.45 -50.86 48.74
C LEU A 682 -25.77 -50.62 47.27
N VAL A 683 -27.05 -50.54 46.95
CA VAL A 683 -27.52 -50.41 45.57
C VAL A 683 -28.01 -49.00 45.26
N GLY A 684 -28.33 -48.23 46.31
CA GLY A 684 -28.83 -46.87 46.19
C GLY A 684 -30.23 -46.75 45.60
N LYS A 685 -30.90 -45.62 45.84
CA LYS A 685 -32.28 -45.34 45.32
C LYS A 685 -32.37 -45.16 43.80
N LYS A 686 -31.20 -45.17 43.11
CA LYS A 686 -31.12 -44.87 41.66
C LYS A 686 -30.61 -46.08 40.84
N VAL A 687 -30.74 -47.30 41.31
CA VAL A 687 -30.38 -48.51 40.51
C VAL A 687 -31.63 -49.23 40.03
#